data_d5c15a00e681394b4e57c29ef1b401d9
#
_entry.id   d5c15a00e681394b4e57c29ef1b401d9
#
_cell.length_a   1.000
_cell.length_b   1.000
_cell.length_c   1.000
_cell.angle_alpha   90.00
_cell.angle_beta   90.00
_cell.angle_gamma   90.00
#
_symmetry.space_group_name_H-M   'P 1'
#
loop_
_entity.id
_entity.type
_entity.pdbx_description
1 polymer ?
#
loop_
_entity_poly.entity_id
_entity_poly.type
_entity_poly.pdbx_seq_one_letter_code
_entity_poly.pdbx_strand_id
1 'polypeptide(L)'
;MPYTSDYLLEIGSEELPSAPLDHAQKQLGQLVADGLAQAGLGAHEAEVYATPRRLAVIVHDVPSETQAISTVKRGPAASIAFDAEGKPTKAAMGFARGAGVAPEDLVVREEGGKEYVFAQIDIPAKPAKPLLEALSSKVIGELDWPRSQRWGSTHERYGRPVRWILALYGEEPLKVSYADVASGTTTRGHRVLGPGEHEVAHPSDYLNVLRDAYVLTQKEREEAIRQGIAQQEERLGLKVDTPKKVFSEVVNLCEWPTVLVGRFDEEFLDVPHEIICESMLSHQRYFPTYDKDGNLTRDFIVVGNGDPACSETIIDGNERVVRARLDDAKFFYEEDLKHPLDYYLPQLEKVTFQEKLGTLRQKVERMEALAPVVATEAGGTSDEIAWAQRAAHLAKADLVTQAVVEFTSQQGVMGGYYASAAGEPEAVATAITEHYRPRFAGDEGPSSLIGASVAIADKLDTIAGMFAIDEPPTGSSDPFAQRRSAIGIIHMLEDLPQVSLSDLIDAALDGYANQGLNFDHGQVAQAVRGFFLGRLAVMAKEQGISPDTVAAVSAVSIIDPAEFFSRTQALEQARSQEAELFEDLATAYARAANLANRELGEEVDESMLGDAERRLLDACVAGKEQVSQALTAGDYPAALSALGALRGPIDGFFEDVMVMDDDPAIRANRLKLLNAFAAIFTNVADFSELAKR
;
A
#
# COMPACT_ATOMS: atom_id res chain seq x y z
N MET A 1 -26.77 -38.96 -22.33
CA MET A 1 -26.21 -37.71 -22.87
C MET A 1 -25.65 -36.98 -21.70
N PRO A 2 -24.49 -36.35 -21.83
CA PRO A 2 -23.97 -35.49 -20.77
C PRO A 2 -25.02 -34.41 -20.46
N TYR A 3 -25.26 -34.19 -19.17
CA TYR A 3 -26.14 -33.14 -18.63
C TYR A 3 -25.29 -32.20 -17.78
N THR A 4 -25.83 -31.05 -17.45
CA THR A 4 -25.21 -30.13 -16.48
C THR A 4 -26.02 -30.14 -15.19
N SER A 5 -25.37 -29.86 -14.08
CA SER A 5 -26.03 -29.68 -12.79
C SER A 5 -25.24 -28.72 -11.91
N ASP A 6 -25.91 -28.14 -10.93
CA ASP A 6 -25.24 -27.22 -10.00
C ASP A 6 -24.40 -28.00 -8.97
N TYR A 7 -23.27 -27.45 -8.64
CA TYR A 7 -22.38 -27.93 -7.58
C TYR A 7 -22.42 -26.98 -6.38
N LEU A 8 -22.60 -27.55 -5.21
CA LEU A 8 -22.58 -26.85 -3.92
C LEU A 8 -21.56 -27.51 -2.99
N LEU A 9 -20.71 -26.70 -2.40
CA LEU A 9 -19.86 -27.08 -1.26
C LEU A 9 -20.04 -26.04 -0.14
N GLU A 10 -20.47 -26.47 1.05
CA GLU A 10 -20.47 -25.68 2.26
C GLU A 10 -19.52 -26.30 3.28
N ILE A 11 -18.68 -25.45 3.88
CA ILE A 11 -17.76 -25.78 4.96
C ILE A 11 -18.22 -25.04 6.20
N GLY A 12 -18.86 -25.75 7.12
CA GLY A 12 -19.35 -25.19 8.37
C GLY A 12 -18.32 -25.33 9.49
N SER A 13 -18.14 -24.29 10.29
CA SER A 13 -17.14 -24.25 11.35
C SER A 13 -17.67 -23.58 12.63
N GLU A 14 -16.82 -23.54 13.66
CA GLU A 14 -17.00 -22.56 14.72
C GLU A 14 -16.73 -21.15 14.19
N GLU A 15 -17.08 -20.11 14.96
CA GLU A 15 -17.09 -18.72 14.50
C GLU A 15 -15.71 -18.24 14.02
N LEU A 16 -15.64 -17.98 12.73
CA LEU A 16 -14.46 -17.44 12.05
C LEU A 16 -14.29 -15.96 12.38
N PRO A 17 -13.06 -15.48 12.59
CA PRO A 17 -12.79 -14.05 12.69
C PRO A 17 -13.17 -13.32 11.40
N SER A 18 -13.68 -12.09 11.50
CA SER A 18 -14.15 -11.34 10.33
C SER A 18 -13.01 -10.99 9.34
N ALA A 19 -11.86 -10.59 9.84
CA ALA A 19 -10.75 -10.12 9.00
C ALA A 19 -10.24 -11.15 7.97
N PRO A 20 -10.01 -12.45 8.28
CA PRO A 20 -9.61 -13.44 7.30
C PRO A 20 -10.77 -13.96 6.44
N LEU A 21 -12.02 -13.68 6.82
CA LEU A 21 -13.19 -14.24 6.13
C LEU A 21 -13.31 -13.77 4.68
N ASP A 22 -13.11 -12.47 4.44
CA ASP A 22 -13.16 -11.89 3.08
C ASP A 22 -12.05 -12.46 2.18
N HIS A 23 -10.88 -12.74 2.75
CA HIS A 23 -9.78 -13.37 2.03
C HIS A 23 -10.08 -14.83 1.70
N ALA A 24 -10.55 -15.59 2.69
CA ALA A 24 -10.93 -17.00 2.52
C ALA A 24 -12.06 -17.17 1.50
N GLN A 25 -13.02 -16.22 1.47
CA GLN A 25 -14.11 -16.20 0.49
C GLN A 25 -13.57 -16.09 -0.95
N LYS A 26 -12.64 -15.14 -1.18
CA LYS A 26 -12.00 -14.97 -2.49
C LYS A 26 -11.17 -16.20 -2.88
N GLN A 27 -10.42 -16.76 -1.95
CA GLN A 27 -9.63 -17.97 -2.18
C GLN A 27 -10.53 -19.16 -2.55
N LEU A 28 -11.62 -19.37 -1.83
CA LEU A 28 -12.54 -20.48 -2.10
C LEU A 28 -13.07 -20.42 -3.54
N GLY A 29 -13.52 -19.24 -3.98
CA GLY A 29 -13.98 -19.05 -5.35
C GLY A 29 -12.92 -19.37 -6.39
N GLN A 30 -11.71 -18.87 -6.20
CA GLN A 30 -10.60 -19.08 -7.12
C GLN A 30 -10.15 -20.54 -7.16
N LEU A 31 -9.98 -21.18 -5.99
CA LEU A 31 -9.56 -22.59 -5.89
C LEU A 31 -10.56 -23.54 -6.55
N VAL A 32 -11.87 -23.26 -6.40
CA VAL A 32 -12.92 -24.06 -7.03
C VAL A 32 -12.95 -23.85 -8.54
N ALA A 33 -12.93 -22.61 -9.02
CA ALA A 33 -12.92 -22.29 -10.45
C ALA A 33 -11.71 -22.90 -11.17
N ASP A 34 -10.50 -22.70 -10.62
CA ASP A 34 -9.25 -23.27 -11.16
C ASP A 34 -9.28 -24.81 -11.11
N GLY A 35 -9.78 -25.36 -10.02
CA GLY A 35 -9.89 -26.81 -9.85
C GLY A 35 -10.82 -27.46 -10.86
N LEU A 36 -11.98 -26.86 -11.16
CA LEU A 36 -12.91 -27.32 -12.20
C LEU A 36 -12.26 -27.28 -13.59
N ALA A 37 -11.59 -26.17 -13.92
CA ALA A 37 -10.89 -26.06 -15.19
C ALA A 37 -9.77 -27.11 -15.33
N GLN A 38 -8.96 -27.31 -14.28
CA GLN A 38 -7.91 -28.33 -14.25
C GLN A 38 -8.46 -29.76 -14.33
N ALA A 39 -9.62 -30.00 -13.74
CA ALA A 39 -10.29 -31.30 -13.83
C ALA A 39 -10.90 -31.58 -15.22
N GLY A 40 -10.94 -30.59 -16.11
CA GLY A 40 -11.54 -30.71 -17.45
C GLY A 40 -13.08 -30.58 -17.44
N LEU A 41 -13.65 -30.01 -16.39
CA LEU A 41 -15.08 -29.75 -16.26
C LEU A 41 -15.50 -28.36 -16.80
N GLY A 42 -14.55 -27.59 -17.34
CA GLY A 42 -14.79 -26.27 -17.92
C GLY A 42 -14.38 -25.12 -17.01
N ALA A 43 -14.45 -23.92 -17.56
CA ALA A 43 -14.27 -22.67 -16.80
C ALA A 43 -15.64 -22.19 -16.35
N HIS A 44 -15.82 -21.99 -15.05
CA HIS A 44 -17.07 -21.56 -14.44
C HIS A 44 -16.80 -20.39 -13.49
N GLU A 45 -17.80 -19.52 -13.36
CA GLU A 45 -17.86 -18.53 -12.30
C GLU A 45 -18.37 -19.19 -11.01
N ALA A 46 -17.73 -18.89 -9.89
CA ALA A 46 -18.06 -19.44 -8.58
C ALA A 46 -18.73 -18.36 -7.73
N GLU A 47 -19.97 -18.58 -7.34
CA GLU A 47 -20.68 -17.73 -6.38
C GLU A 47 -20.32 -18.16 -4.97
N VAL A 48 -19.72 -17.25 -4.19
CA VAL A 48 -19.24 -17.58 -2.85
C VAL A 48 -20.01 -16.81 -1.78
N TYR A 49 -20.41 -17.53 -0.74
CA TYR A 49 -21.16 -17.01 0.38
C TYR A 49 -20.41 -17.27 1.69
N ALA A 50 -20.42 -16.28 2.58
CA ALA A 50 -19.75 -16.39 3.87
C ALA A 50 -20.64 -15.86 4.99
N THR A 51 -20.58 -16.54 6.14
CA THR A 51 -21.09 -16.07 7.43
C THR A 51 -20.01 -16.31 8.50
N PRO A 52 -20.16 -15.82 9.73
CA PRO A 52 -19.23 -16.17 10.82
C PRO A 52 -18.96 -17.68 10.95
N ARG A 53 -19.91 -18.54 10.55
CA ARG A 53 -19.85 -19.97 10.82
C ARG A 53 -19.75 -20.84 9.57
N ARG A 54 -19.65 -20.27 8.35
CA ARG A 54 -19.54 -21.02 7.11
C ARG A 54 -18.85 -20.28 5.98
N LEU A 55 -18.28 -21.07 5.09
CA LEU A 55 -17.93 -20.68 3.73
C LEU A 55 -18.68 -21.62 2.79
N ALA A 56 -19.35 -21.09 1.77
CA ALA A 56 -20.04 -21.90 0.79
C ALA A 56 -19.77 -21.40 -0.61
N VAL A 57 -19.76 -22.31 -1.58
CA VAL A 57 -19.60 -21.99 -2.99
C VAL A 57 -20.64 -22.74 -3.80
N ILE A 58 -21.29 -22.02 -4.72
CA ILE A 58 -22.21 -22.60 -5.72
C ILE A 58 -21.59 -22.36 -7.10
N VAL A 59 -21.60 -23.40 -7.92
CA VAL A 59 -21.17 -23.30 -9.33
C VAL A 59 -22.30 -23.90 -10.18
N HIS A 60 -22.83 -23.11 -11.10
CA HIS A 60 -23.91 -23.49 -11.95
C HIS A 60 -23.43 -24.23 -13.19
N ASP A 61 -24.30 -25.09 -13.73
CA ASP A 61 -24.13 -25.75 -15.02
C ASP A 61 -22.84 -26.58 -15.18
N VAL A 62 -22.35 -27.20 -14.10
CA VAL A 62 -21.15 -28.06 -14.17
C VAL A 62 -21.50 -29.33 -14.97
N PRO A 63 -20.71 -29.73 -16.00
CA PRO A 63 -21.00 -30.90 -16.82
C PRO A 63 -20.88 -32.20 -16.02
N SER A 64 -21.72 -33.21 -16.35
CA SER A 64 -21.73 -34.52 -15.67
C SER A 64 -20.50 -35.37 -15.94
N GLU A 65 -19.73 -35.01 -16.95
CA GLU A 65 -18.47 -35.67 -17.34
C GLU A 65 -17.57 -34.72 -18.08
N THR A 66 -16.26 -34.98 -18.08
CA THR A 66 -15.29 -34.23 -18.87
C THR A 66 -15.47 -34.50 -20.37
N GLN A 67 -14.96 -33.63 -21.22
CA GLN A 67 -14.95 -33.89 -22.66
C GLN A 67 -13.98 -35.03 -22.97
N ALA A 68 -14.43 -35.98 -23.79
CA ALA A 68 -13.54 -36.97 -24.38
C ALA A 68 -12.59 -36.26 -25.36
N ILE A 69 -11.28 -36.48 -25.21
CA ILE A 69 -10.29 -35.86 -26.04
C ILE A 69 -9.67 -36.91 -26.94
N SER A 70 -9.72 -36.69 -28.25
CA SER A 70 -9.05 -37.50 -29.23
C SER A 70 -8.02 -36.63 -29.97
N THR A 71 -6.73 -36.86 -29.74
CA THR A 71 -5.65 -36.09 -30.34
C THR A 71 -4.67 -37.01 -31.08
N VAL A 72 -4.10 -36.50 -32.15
CA VAL A 72 -3.06 -37.21 -32.90
C VAL A 72 -1.74 -36.52 -32.66
N LYS A 73 -0.80 -37.27 -32.05
CA LYS A 73 0.56 -36.78 -31.78
C LYS A 73 1.51 -37.33 -32.83
N ARG A 74 2.27 -36.44 -33.50
CA ARG A 74 3.30 -36.84 -34.48
C ARG A 74 4.56 -37.28 -33.74
N GLY A 75 5.10 -38.40 -34.16
CA GLY A 75 6.34 -39.03 -33.67
C GLY A 75 7.51 -38.94 -34.65
N PRO A 76 8.50 -39.80 -34.50
CA PRO A 76 9.68 -39.88 -35.38
C PRO A 76 9.30 -40.29 -36.81
N ALA A 77 10.20 -40.08 -37.77
CA ALA A 77 10.05 -40.58 -39.13
C ALA A 77 9.91 -42.13 -39.15
N ALA A 78 9.05 -42.65 -40.02
CA ALA A 78 8.80 -44.09 -40.09
C ALA A 78 10.05 -44.93 -40.31
N SER A 79 11.03 -44.39 -41.06
CA SER A 79 12.34 -45.00 -41.30
C SER A 79 13.24 -45.13 -40.05
N ILE A 80 12.93 -44.37 -39.00
CA ILE A 80 13.62 -44.44 -37.70
C ILE A 80 12.79 -45.25 -36.71
N ALA A 81 11.47 -45.20 -36.86
CA ALA A 81 10.52 -45.85 -35.97
C ALA A 81 10.43 -47.38 -36.17
N PHE A 82 10.63 -47.88 -37.39
CA PHE A 82 10.57 -49.29 -37.70
C PHE A 82 11.89 -49.76 -38.33
N ASP A 83 12.28 -51.01 -38.05
CA ASP A 83 13.43 -51.70 -38.68
C ASP A 83 13.08 -52.23 -40.05
N ALA A 84 14.05 -52.91 -40.73
CA ALA A 84 13.87 -53.45 -42.05
C ALA A 84 12.83 -54.59 -42.11
N GLU A 85 12.57 -55.23 -40.97
CA GLU A 85 11.55 -56.28 -40.79
C GLU A 85 10.18 -55.72 -40.34
N GLY A 86 10.05 -54.36 -40.22
CA GLY A 86 8.82 -53.70 -39.81
C GLY A 86 8.55 -53.74 -38.29
N LYS A 87 9.53 -54.11 -37.47
CA LYS A 87 9.39 -54.13 -36.01
C LYS A 87 9.67 -52.77 -35.39
N PRO A 88 8.98 -52.39 -34.30
CA PRO A 88 9.19 -51.10 -33.60
C PRO A 88 10.61 -51.01 -33.02
N THR A 89 11.34 -49.98 -33.37
CA THR A 89 12.62 -49.63 -32.78
C THR A 89 12.51 -49.03 -31.39
N LYS A 90 13.65 -48.80 -30.71
CA LYS A 90 13.63 -48.06 -29.43
C LYS A 90 13.01 -46.66 -29.54
N ALA A 91 13.08 -46.03 -30.71
CA ALA A 91 12.51 -44.73 -30.96
C ALA A 91 10.96 -44.80 -30.98
N ALA A 92 10.40 -45.79 -31.70
CA ALA A 92 8.94 -46.03 -31.71
C ALA A 92 8.43 -46.45 -30.34
N MET A 93 9.12 -47.36 -29.65
CA MET A 93 8.75 -47.79 -28.28
C MET A 93 8.82 -46.63 -27.27
N GLY A 94 9.82 -45.76 -27.37
CA GLY A 94 9.92 -44.54 -26.53
C GLY A 94 8.78 -43.54 -26.80
N PHE A 95 8.47 -43.36 -28.07
CA PHE A 95 7.36 -42.47 -28.48
C PHE A 95 6.00 -43.02 -28.02
N ALA A 96 5.71 -44.31 -28.27
CA ALA A 96 4.49 -44.99 -27.85
C ALA A 96 4.27 -44.88 -26.32
N ARG A 97 5.37 -45.16 -25.54
CA ARG A 97 5.34 -45.02 -24.08
C ARG A 97 5.06 -43.55 -23.64
N GLY A 98 5.68 -42.58 -24.31
CA GLY A 98 5.48 -41.16 -24.03
C GLY A 98 4.09 -40.62 -24.48
N ALA A 99 3.43 -41.34 -25.40
CA ALA A 99 2.08 -41.09 -25.86
C ALA A 99 1.01 -41.88 -25.08
N GLY A 100 1.41 -42.87 -24.26
CA GLY A 100 0.49 -43.71 -23.50
C GLY A 100 -0.25 -44.72 -24.35
N VAL A 101 0.30 -45.14 -25.54
CA VAL A 101 -0.26 -46.10 -26.45
C VAL A 101 0.61 -47.32 -26.60
N ALA A 102 0.09 -48.45 -27.10
CA ALA A 102 0.92 -49.59 -27.42
C ALA A 102 1.70 -49.34 -28.73
N PRO A 103 2.92 -49.89 -28.90
CA PRO A 103 3.71 -49.70 -30.13
C PRO A 103 3.00 -50.18 -31.38
N GLU A 104 2.13 -51.16 -31.28
CA GLU A 104 1.29 -51.72 -32.32
C GLU A 104 0.13 -50.81 -32.76
N ASP A 105 -0.25 -49.82 -31.94
CA ASP A 105 -1.31 -48.85 -32.24
C ASP A 105 -0.76 -47.62 -32.98
N LEU A 106 0.57 -47.55 -33.22
CA LEU A 106 1.17 -46.50 -34.00
C LEU A 106 0.81 -46.60 -35.48
N VAL A 107 0.32 -45.49 -36.05
CA VAL A 107 -0.11 -45.42 -37.45
C VAL A 107 0.91 -44.61 -38.26
N VAL A 108 1.37 -45.16 -39.40
CA VAL A 108 2.22 -44.42 -40.35
C VAL A 108 1.34 -43.54 -41.24
N ARG A 109 1.67 -42.24 -41.35
CA ARG A 109 0.99 -41.29 -42.26
C ARG A 109 2.05 -40.44 -42.95
N GLU A 110 1.78 -40.05 -44.18
CA GLU A 110 2.64 -39.14 -44.94
C GLU A 110 2.27 -37.69 -44.58
N GLU A 111 3.31 -36.91 -44.30
CA GLU A 111 3.20 -35.47 -44.05
C GLU A 111 4.38 -34.75 -44.66
N GLY A 112 4.13 -33.80 -45.56
CA GLY A 112 5.18 -33.05 -46.24
C GLY A 112 6.14 -33.90 -47.10
N GLY A 113 5.63 -34.97 -47.73
CA GLY A 113 6.44 -35.87 -48.59
C GLY A 113 7.32 -36.86 -47.82
N LYS A 114 7.11 -37.03 -46.51
CA LYS A 114 7.82 -38.01 -45.65
C LYS A 114 6.83 -38.74 -44.77
N GLU A 115 7.13 -40.02 -44.52
CA GLU A 115 6.32 -40.83 -43.62
C GLU A 115 6.76 -40.66 -42.17
N TYR A 116 5.80 -40.42 -41.28
CA TYR A 116 5.99 -40.32 -39.83
C TYR A 116 5.05 -41.28 -39.11
N VAL A 117 5.44 -41.68 -37.90
CA VAL A 117 4.54 -42.38 -37.00
C VAL A 117 3.66 -41.38 -36.24
N PHE A 118 2.42 -41.75 -36.07
CA PHE A 118 1.43 -41.01 -35.30
C PHE A 118 0.82 -41.91 -34.24
N ALA A 119 0.65 -41.35 -33.06
CA ALA A 119 -0.11 -41.96 -31.97
C ALA A 119 -1.48 -41.27 -31.85
N GLN A 120 -2.53 -42.01 -31.91
CA GLN A 120 -3.85 -41.54 -31.56
C GLN A 120 -4.04 -41.70 -30.05
N ILE A 121 -4.27 -40.60 -29.37
CA ILE A 121 -4.42 -40.57 -27.92
C ILE A 121 -5.89 -40.28 -27.66
N ASP A 122 -6.61 -41.31 -27.23
CA ASP A 122 -8.01 -41.18 -26.86
C ASP A 122 -8.15 -41.19 -25.33
N ILE A 123 -8.49 -40.05 -24.78
CA ILE A 123 -8.76 -39.89 -23.35
C ILE A 123 -10.29 -39.95 -23.18
N PRO A 124 -10.84 -41.01 -22.56
CA PRO A 124 -12.28 -41.12 -22.36
C PRO A 124 -12.77 -40.04 -21.38
N ALA A 125 -14.01 -39.67 -21.54
CA ALA A 125 -14.74 -38.82 -20.59
C ALA A 125 -14.70 -39.47 -19.20
N LYS A 126 -14.49 -38.62 -18.18
CA LYS A 126 -14.51 -39.03 -16.76
C LYS A 126 -15.74 -38.44 -16.08
N PRO A 127 -16.46 -39.19 -15.25
CA PRO A 127 -17.60 -38.68 -14.48
C PRO A 127 -17.20 -37.53 -13.59
N ALA A 128 -18.02 -36.47 -13.49
CA ALA A 128 -17.76 -35.31 -12.67
C ALA A 128 -17.76 -35.63 -11.17
N LYS A 129 -18.61 -36.49 -10.70
CA LYS A 129 -18.81 -36.76 -9.27
C LYS A 129 -17.52 -37.11 -8.52
N PRO A 130 -16.70 -38.10 -8.95
CA PRO A 130 -15.43 -38.39 -8.28
C PRO A 130 -14.39 -37.25 -8.36
N LEU A 131 -14.47 -36.45 -9.44
CA LEU A 131 -13.60 -35.27 -9.60
C LEU A 131 -13.99 -34.16 -8.63
N LEU A 132 -15.28 -33.91 -8.46
CA LEU A 132 -15.84 -32.95 -7.51
C LEU A 132 -15.56 -33.36 -6.04
N GLU A 133 -15.68 -34.66 -5.71
CA GLU A 133 -15.34 -35.20 -4.38
C GLU A 133 -13.87 -34.96 -4.04
N ALA A 134 -12.97 -35.25 -4.97
CA ALA A 134 -11.54 -35.01 -4.79
C ALA A 134 -11.20 -33.50 -4.72
N LEU A 135 -11.81 -32.68 -5.58
CA LEU A 135 -11.65 -31.23 -5.59
C LEU A 135 -12.10 -30.62 -4.26
N SER A 136 -13.29 -30.99 -3.78
CA SER A 136 -13.85 -30.46 -2.53
C SER A 136 -12.91 -30.72 -1.34
N SER A 137 -12.45 -31.96 -1.17
CA SER A 137 -11.52 -32.31 -0.09
C SER A 137 -10.19 -31.54 -0.19
N LYS A 138 -9.67 -31.37 -1.40
CA LYS A 138 -8.45 -30.61 -1.68
C LYS A 138 -8.61 -29.12 -1.33
N VAL A 139 -9.66 -28.49 -1.81
CA VAL A 139 -9.93 -27.05 -1.63
C VAL A 139 -10.05 -26.69 -0.14
N ILE A 140 -10.74 -27.51 0.68
CA ILE A 140 -10.84 -27.26 2.12
C ILE A 140 -9.45 -27.20 2.77
N GLY A 141 -8.53 -28.08 2.36
CA GLY A 141 -7.17 -28.14 2.90
C GLY A 141 -6.23 -27.06 2.37
N GLU A 142 -6.51 -26.48 1.20
CA GLU A 142 -5.68 -25.45 0.57
C GLU A 142 -6.07 -24.01 0.96
N LEU A 143 -7.18 -23.81 1.70
CA LEU A 143 -7.52 -22.49 2.24
C LEU A 143 -6.44 -22.03 3.23
N ASP A 144 -5.85 -20.86 2.94
CA ASP A 144 -4.83 -20.26 3.80
C ASP A 144 -5.46 -19.37 4.87
N TRP A 145 -5.00 -19.57 6.11
CA TRP A 145 -5.49 -18.87 7.29
C TRP A 145 -4.31 -18.21 8.01
N PRO A 146 -4.31 -16.90 8.23
CA PRO A 146 -3.25 -16.21 8.98
C PRO A 146 -3.01 -16.82 10.37
N ARG A 147 -4.08 -17.33 10.97
CA ARG A 147 -4.05 -18.12 12.20
C ARG A 147 -4.96 -19.33 12.04
N SER A 148 -4.40 -20.52 12.16
CA SER A 148 -5.13 -21.79 12.03
C SER A 148 -5.04 -22.60 13.33
N GLN A 149 -6.03 -23.43 13.55
CA GLN A 149 -6.13 -24.33 14.71
C GLN A 149 -6.13 -25.79 14.27
N ARG A 150 -5.67 -26.66 15.13
CA ARG A 150 -5.94 -28.12 15.12
C ARG A 150 -6.98 -28.42 16.18
N TRP A 151 -7.76 -29.44 15.98
CA TRP A 151 -8.78 -29.88 16.96
C TRP A 151 -8.87 -31.40 17.01
N GLY A 152 -9.36 -31.92 18.16
CA GLY A 152 -9.48 -33.34 18.37
C GLY A 152 -8.13 -34.07 18.29
N SER A 153 -8.13 -35.23 17.65
CA SER A 153 -6.92 -36.05 17.40
C SER A 153 -6.40 -35.94 15.96
N THR A 154 -6.91 -35.00 15.19
CA THR A 154 -6.56 -34.82 13.77
C THR A 154 -5.33 -33.93 13.58
N HIS A 155 -4.77 -33.96 12.38
CA HIS A 155 -3.59 -33.16 12.02
C HIS A 155 -3.92 -31.98 11.08
N GLU A 156 -5.11 -31.95 10.55
CA GLU A 156 -5.64 -30.92 9.66
C GLU A 156 -5.75 -29.58 10.39
N ARG A 157 -5.66 -28.52 9.62
CA ARG A 157 -5.70 -27.15 10.15
C ARG A 157 -6.73 -26.32 9.42
N TYR A 158 -7.52 -25.54 10.15
CA TYR A 158 -8.48 -24.60 9.61
C TYR A 158 -8.55 -23.33 10.46
N GLY A 159 -9.19 -22.26 10.00
CA GLY A 159 -9.35 -21.02 10.76
C GLY A 159 -10.03 -21.21 12.12
N ARG A 160 -11.03 -22.09 12.16
CA ARG A 160 -11.69 -22.62 13.37
C ARG A 160 -12.09 -24.07 13.12
N PRO A 161 -12.38 -24.89 14.16
CA PRO A 161 -12.79 -26.27 13.98
C PRO A 161 -13.96 -26.43 13.01
N VAL A 162 -13.79 -27.26 11.99
CA VAL A 162 -14.87 -27.64 11.07
C VAL A 162 -15.88 -28.50 11.82
N ARG A 163 -17.17 -28.27 11.61
CA ARG A 163 -18.26 -28.93 12.33
C ARG A 163 -19.23 -29.68 11.45
N TRP A 164 -19.39 -29.26 10.21
CA TRP A 164 -20.18 -29.96 9.20
C TRP A 164 -19.67 -29.63 7.80
N ILE A 165 -19.95 -30.50 6.87
CA ILE A 165 -19.73 -30.27 5.44
C ILE A 165 -21.01 -30.67 4.72
N LEU A 166 -21.50 -29.78 3.84
CA LEU A 166 -22.58 -30.13 2.90
C LEU A 166 -21.97 -30.06 1.51
N ALA A 167 -22.16 -31.12 0.73
CA ALA A 167 -21.65 -31.22 -0.63
C ALA A 167 -22.62 -31.95 -1.55
N LEU A 168 -23.09 -31.24 -2.59
CA LEU A 168 -24.09 -31.74 -3.55
C LEU A 168 -23.63 -31.49 -4.99
N TYR A 169 -24.01 -32.40 -5.88
CA TYR A 169 -24.00 -32.19 -7.31
C TYR A 169 -25.40 -32.52 -7.84
N GLY A 170 -26.22 -31.49 -8.14
CA GLY A 170 -27.64 -31.62 -8.28
C GLY A 170 -28.28 -32.21 -7.00
N GLU A 171 -29.05 -33.27 -7.14
CA GLU A 171 -29.65 -34.00 -6.01
C GLU A 171 -28.72 -35.07 -5.42
N GLU A 172 -27.54 -35.30 -6.05
CA GLU A 172 -26.62 -36.34 -5.59
C GLU A 172 -25.64 -35.82 -4.50
N PRO A 173 -25.60 -36.47 -3.33
CA PRO A 173 -24.60 -36.16 -2.33
C PRO A 173 -23.20 -36.58 -2.78
N LEU A 174 -22.22 -35.70 -2.56
CA LEU A 174 -20.81 -35.94 -2.79
C LEU A 174 -20.14 -36.45 -1.50
N LYS A 175 -19.24 -37.43 -1.63
CA LYS A 175 -18.47 -37.98 -0.52
C LYS A 175 -17.22 -37.15 -0.28
N VAL A 176 -17.32 -36.20 0.61
CA VAL A 176 -16.21 -35.31 1.02
C VAL A 176 -15.90 -35.54 2.49
N SER A 177 -14.64 -35.51 2.86
CA SER A 177 -14.23 -35.58 4.26
C SER A 177 -13.08 -34.63 4.53
N TYR A 178 -13.08 -34.02 5.70
CA TYR A 178 -12.00 -33.20 6.19
C TYR A 178 -11.86 -33.35 7.71
N ALA A 179 -10.68 -33.67 8.17
CA ALA A 179 -10.43 -34.08 9.55
C ALA A 179 -11.36 -35.24 9.99
N ASP A 180 -12.13 -35.03 11.04
CA ASP A 180 -13.09 -35.99 11.58
C ASP A 180 -14.54 -35.77 11.08
N VAL A 181 -14.73 -34.89 10.08
CA VAL A 181 -16.05 -34.53 9.56
C VAL A 181 -16.27 -35.10 8.16
N ALA A 182 -17.35 -35.83 7.97
CA ALA A 182 -17.84 -36.28 6.67
C ALA A 182 -18.99 -35.40 6.18
N SER A 183 -19.11 -35.30 4.85
CA SER A 183 -20.20 -34.55 4.23
C SER A 183 -21.56 -35.21 4.38
N GLY A 184 -22.58 -34.37 4.45
CA GLY A 184 -23.99 -34.74 4.40
C GLY A 184 -24.75 -33.86 3.40
N THR A 185 -26.09 -33.91 3.53
CA THR A 185 -27.07 -33.12 2.76
C THR A 185 -27.70 -32.01 3.59
N THR A 186 -27.20 -31.79 4.84
CA THR A 186 -27.77 -30.83 5.78
C THR A 186 -26.85 -29.66 6.03
N THR A 187 -27.41 -28.46 6.13
CA THR A 187 -26.79 -27.26 6.67
C THR A 187 -27.23 -27.01 8.10
N ARG A 188 -26.61 -26.06 8.81
CA ARG A 188 -27.03 -25.64 10.15
C ARG A 188 -27.55 -24.22 10.15
N GLY A 189 -28.71 -24.00 10.75
CA GLY A 189 -29.30 -22.70 10.88
C GLY A 189 -28.65 -21.81 11.93
N HIS A 190 -29.25 -20.63 12.15
CA HIS A 190 -28.86 -19.71 13.23
C HIS A 190 -28.97 -20.39 14.59
N ARG A 191 -27.96 -20.22 15.45
CA ARG A 191 -27.86 -20.95 16.74
C ARG A 191 -29.07 -20.81 17.66
N VAL A 192 -29.72 -19.64 17.63
CA VAL A 192 -30.85 -19.32 18.52
C VAL A 192 -32.18 -19.36 17.77
N LEU A 193 -32.28 -18.72 16.60
CA LEU A 193 -33.51 -18.52 15.89
C LEU A 193 -33.90 -19.70 15.01
N GLY A 194 -32.93 -20.45 14.48
CA GLY A 194 -33.15 -21.61 13.61
C GLY A 194 -32.20 -22.77 14.00
N PRO A 195 -32.23 -23.24 15.26
CA PRO A 195 -31.28 -24.25 15.70
C PRO A 195 -31.50 -25.61 15.01
N GLY A 196 -30.42 -26.35 14.84
CA GLY A 196 -30.46 -27.70 14.29
C GLY A 196 -29.96 -27.79 12.86
N GLU A 197 -30.28 -28.95 12.26
CA GLU A 197 -29.90 -29.31 10.90
C GLU A 197 -31.08 -29.12 9.97
N HIS A 198 -30.84 -28.58 8.78
CA HIS A 198 -31.82 -28.27 7.76
C HIS A 198 -31.40 -28.96 6.46
N GLU A 199 -32.29 -29.78 5.91
CA GLU A 199 -32.06 -30.52 4.67
C GLU A 199 -31.97 -29.59 3.47
N VAL A 200 -30.98 -29.82 2.60
CA VAL A 200 -30.86 -29.16 1.28
C VAL A 200 -30.94 -30.23 0.22
N ALA A 201 -32.04 -30.28 -0.49
CA ALA A 201 -32.29 -31.30 -1.52
C ALA A 201 -31.55 -30.99 -2.84
N HIS A 202 -31.37 -29.70 -3.17
CA HIS A 202 -30.73 -29.26 -4.41
C HIS A 202 -29.95 -27.95 -4.14
N PRO A 203 -28.79 -27.70 -4.81
CA PRO A 203 -28.04 -26.47 -4.65
C PRO A 203 -28.83 -25.18 -4.83
N SER A 204 -29.83 -25.16 -5.72
CA SER A 204 -30.73 -24.00 -5.93
C SER A 204 -31.57 -23.64 -4.71
N ASP A 205 -31.82 -24.58 -3.81
CA ASP A 205 -32.66 -24.38 -2.62
C ASP A 205 -31.84 -23.81 -1.45
N TYR A 206 -30.51 -23.89 -1.53
CA TYR A 206 -29.60 -23.61 -0.43
C TYR A 206 -29.82 -22.25 0.25
N LEU A 207 -29.91 -21.18 -0.55
CA LEU A 207 -30.09 -19.82 0.01
C LEU A 207 -31.47 -19.63 0.65
N ASN A 208 -32.52 -20.29 0.11
CA ASN A 208 -33.85 -20.26 0.69
C ASN A 208 -33.87 -21.02 2.02
N VAL A 209 -33.25 -22.20 2.08
CA VAL A 209 -33.12 -23.00 3.31
C VAL A 209 -32.36 -22.22 4.38
N LEU A 210 -31.27 -21.52 4.02
CA LEU A 210 -30.55 -20.66 4.94
C LEU A 210 -31.44 -19.52 5.46
N ARG A 211 -32.18 -18.85 4.60
CA ARG A 211 -33.07 -17.74 4.98
C ARG A 211 -34.16 -18.21 5.94
N ASP A 212 -34.80 -19.35 5.67
CA ASP A 212 -35.82 -19.96 6.51
C ASP A 212 -35.24 -20.40 7.88
N ALA A 213 -33.95 -20.71 7.90
CA ALA A 213 -33.18 -21.02 9.10
C ALA A 213 -32.53 -19.80 9.73
N TYR A 214 -32.94 -18.57 9.42
CA TYR A 214 -32.45 -17.31 9.94
C TYR A 214 -30.96 -17.05 9.65
N VAL A 215 -30.51 -17.35 8.45
CA VAL A 215 -29.16 -17.07 7.97
C VAL A 215 -29.25 -16.31 6.65
N LEU A 216 -28.78 -15.07 6.64
CA LEU A 216 -28.75 -14.18 5.48
C LEU A 216 -27.40 -14.24 4.77
N THR A 217 -27.41 -13.99 3.46
CA THR A 217 -26.20 -13.74 2.68
C THR A 217 -25.51 -12.46 3.17
N GLN A 218 -24.23 -12.27 2.85
CA GLN A 218 -23.48 -11.07 3.25
C GLN A 218 -24.16 -9.79 2.76
N LYS A 219 -24.61 -9.76 1.50
CA LYS A 219 -25.32 -8.61 0.91
C LYS A 219 -26.63 -8.29 1.63
N GLU A 220 -27.39 -9.30 1.99
CA GLU A 220 -28.67 -9.11 2.71
C GLU A 220 -28.44 -8.62 4.13
N ARG A 221 -27.37 -9.11 4.82
CA ARG A 221 -27.00 -8.60 6.15
C ARG A 221 -26.59 -7.14 6.08
N GLU A 222 -25.76 -6.78 5.09
CA GLU A 222 -25.34 -5.39 4.86
C GLU A 222 -26.55 -4.48 4.67
N GLU A 223 -27.49 -4.86 3.83
CA GLU A 223 -28.71 -4.11 3.56
C GLU A 223 -29.59 -3.99 4.81
N ALA A 224 -29.81 -5.09 5.53
CA ALA A 224 -30.60 -5.08 6.76
C ALA A 224 -30.00 -4.16 7.84
N ILE A 225 -28.66 -4.17 7.99
CA ILE A 225 -27.98 -3.28 8.96
C ILE A 225 -28.13 -1.82 8.51
N ARG A 226 -27.90 -1.49 7.23
CA ARG A 226 -28.06 -0.12 6.71
C ARG A 226 -29.49 0.40 6.91
N GLN A 227 -30.48 -0.42 6.57
CA GLN A 227 -31.89 -0.05 6.77
C GLN A 227 -32.23 0.13 8.25
N GLY A 228 -31.74 -0.77 9.10
CA GLY A 228 -31.93 -0.65 10.55
C GLY A 228 -31.30 0.58 11.14
N ILE A 229 -30.06 0.95 10.72
CA ILE A 229 -29.40 2.19 11.13
C ILE A 229 -30.20 3.40 10.68
N ALA A 230 -30.61 3.46 9.40
CA ALA A 230 -31.40 4.57 8.87
C ALA A 230 -32.73 4.79 9.63
N GLN A 231 -33.40 3.71 10.02
CA GLN A 231 -34.60 3.77 10.84
C GLN A 231 -34.32 4.38 12.24
N GLN A 232 -33.17 4.04 12.83
CA GLN A 232 -32.79 4.60 14.14
C GLN A 232 -32.38 6.07 14.01
N GLU A 233 -31.65 6.45 12.94
CA GLU A 233 -31.32 7.85 12.65
C GLU A 233 -32.59 8.71 12.52
N GLU A 234 -33.56 8.24 11.77
CA GLU A 234 -34.86 8.93 11.61
C GLU A 234 -35.60 9.03 12.95
N ARG A 235 -35.67 7.92 13.69
CA ARG A 235 -36.38 7.86 14.98
C ARG A 235 -35.80 8.78 16.06
N LEU A 236 -34.46 8.89 16.10
CA LEU A 236 -33.74 9.64 17.12
C LEU A 236 -33.38 11.07 16.69
N GLY A 237 -33.40 11.36 15.38
CA GLY A 237 -32.92 12.64 14.84
C GLY A 237 -31.41 12.80 14.96
N LEU A 238 -30.67 11.70 14.96
CA LEU A 238 -29.23 11.62 15.12
C LEU A 238 -28.56 11.14 13.83
N LYS A 239 -27.24 11.25 13.77
CA LYS A 239 -26.38 10.65 12.75
C LYS A 239 -25.53 9.54 13.35
N VAL A 240 -25.37 8.45 12.62
CA VAL A 240 -24.55 7.32 13.04
C VAL A 240 -23.23 7.31 12.25
N ASP A 241 -22.11 7.29 12.95
CA ASP A 241 -20.82 7.10 12.29
C ASP A 241 -20.57 5.60 12.05
N THR A 242 -20.42 5.25 10.78
CA THR A 242 -20.21 3.85 10.34
C THR A 242 -18.91 3.71 9.54
N PRO A 243 -17.74 3.74 10.17
CA PRO A 243 -16.47 3.59 9.47
C PRO A 243 -16.46 2.29 8.66
N LYS A 244 -16.12 2.38 7.38
CA LYS A 244 -16.21 1.28 6.41
C LYS A 244 -15.61 -0.04 6.92
N LYS A 245 -14.46 0.03 7.58
CA LYS A 245 -13.77 -1.15 8.13
C LYS A 245 -14.60 -1.81 9.23
N VAL A 246 -15.07 -1.03 10.21
CA VAL A 246 -15.86 -1.55 11.34
C VAL A 246 -17.21 -2.06 10.85
N PHE A 247 -17.84 -1.36 9.93
CA PHE A 247 -19.10 -1.79 9.33
C PHE A 247 -18.97 -3.15 8.62
N SER A 248 -17.92 -3.35 7.81
CA SER A 248 -17.63 -4.64 7.17
C SER A 248 -17.37 -5.75 8.20
N GLU A 249 -16.66 -5.44 9.29
CA GLU A 249 -16.46 -6.39 10.39
C GLU A 249 -17.79 -6.79 11.04
N VAL A 250 -18.69 -5.83 11.31
CA VAL A 250 -20.00 -6.08 11.91
C VAL A 250 -20.86 -6.97 11.02
N VAL A 251 -20.89 -6.72 9.71
CA VAL A 251 -21.60 -7.58 8.73
C VAL A 251 -21.13 -9.03 8.83
N ASN A 252 -19.84 -9.24 9.08
CA ASN A 252 -19.22 -10.56 9.19
C ASN A 252 -19.28 -11.18 10.61
N LEU A 253 -19.91 -10.51 11.59
CA LEU A 253 -20.08 -11.02 12.95
C LEU A 253 -21.47 -11.58 13.24
N CYS A 254 -22.42 -11.42 12.34
CA CYS A 254 -23.80 -11.87 12.51
C CYS A 254 -24.30 -12.72 11.34
N GLU A 255 -25.35 -13.51 11.57
CA GLU A 255 -26.07 -14.27 10.55
C GLU A 255 -27.48 -13.69 10.32
N TRP A 256 -28.08 -13.09 11.39
CA TRP A 256 -29.38 -12.43 11.36
C TRP A 256 -29.33 -11.13 12.18
N PRO A 257 -28.97 -10.01 11.56
CA PRO A 257 -28.70 -8.78 12.29
C PRO A 257 -29.98 -8.12 12.82
N THR A 258 -29.91 -7.62 14.05
CA THR A 258 -30.91 -6.76 14.67
C THR A 258 -30.23 -5.48 15.13
N VAL A 259 -30.67 -4.33 14.62
CA VAL A 259 -30.09 -3.02 14.97
C VAL A 259 -30.78 -2.47 16.22
N LEU A 260 -30.00 -2.29 17.28
CA LEU A 260 -30.47 -1.86 18.59
C LEU A 260 -29.78 -0.53 19.00
N VAL A 261 -30.41 0.19 19.90
CA VAL A 261 -29.87 1.44 20.47
C VAL A 261 -29.60 1.23 21.96
N GLY A 262 -28.36 1.38 22.36
CA GLY A 262 -27.96 1.44 23.76
C GLY A 262 -27.59 2.85 24.17
N ARG A 263 -27.45 3.06 25.50
CA ARG A 263 -27.08 4.35 26.11
C ARG A 263 -26.03 4.17 27.18
N PHE A 264 -25.14 5.14 27.28
CA PHE A 264 -24.26 5.26 28.44
C PHE A 264 -24.60 6.52 29.27
N ASP A 265 -24.02 6.61 30.47
CA ASP A 265 -24.29 7.70 31.37
C ASP A 265 -23.69 9.02 30.87
N GLU A 266 -24.40 10.14 31.03
CA GLU A 266 -24.03 11.45 30.48
C GLU A 266 -22.66 11.95 30.98
N GLU A 267 -22.26 11.56 32.18
CA GLU A 267 -20.97 11.95 32.78
C GLU A 267 -19.75 11.47 31.99
N PHE A 268 -19.87 10.45 31.12
CA PHE A 268 -18.79 10.00 30.27
C PHE A 268 -18.51 10.93 29.08
N LEU A 269 -19.44 11.82 28.75
CA LEU A 269 -19.20 12.83 27.71
C LEU A 269 -18.15 13.88 28.13
N ASP A 270 -17.74 13.92 29.39
CA ASP A 270 -16.61 14.73 29.87
C ASP A 270 -15.25 14.13 29.49
N VAL A 271 -15.19 12.84 29.09
CA VAL A 271 -13.99 12.20 28.56
C VAL A 271 -13.82 12.58 27.08
N PRO A 272 -12.58 12.73 26.58
CA PRO A 272 -12.34 12.99 25.17
C PRO A 272 -13.11 12.03 24.26
N HIS A 273 -13.82 12.58 23.29
CA HIS A 273 -14.74 11.80 22.44
C HIS A 273 -14.00 10.72 21.63
N GLU A 274 -12.72 10.92 21.33
CA GLU A 274 -11.91 9.96 20.61
C GLU A 274 -11.70 8.67 21.41
N ILE A 275 -11.54 8.77 22.73
CA ILE A 275 -11.44 7.57 23.60
C ILE A 275 -12.78 6.84 23.66
N ILE A 276 -13.89 7.59 23.76
CA ILE A 276 -15.23 7.01 23.76
C ILE A 276 -15.48 6.27 22.45
N CYS A 277 -15.19 6.92 21.31
CA CYS A 277 -15.33 6.34 19.98
C CYS A 277 -14.42 5.12 19.78
N GLU A 278 -13.17 5.18 20.24
CA GLU A 278 -12.24 4.03 20.18
C GLU A 278 -12.77 2.84 20.98
N SER A 279 -13.25 3.09 22.20
CA SER A 279 -13.86 2.06 23.04
C SER A 279 -15.06 1.40 22.37
N MET A 280 -15.90 2.17 21.69
CA MET A 280 -17.07 1.66 20.98
C MET A 280 -16.69 0.97 19.67
N LEU A 281 -15.98 1.64 18.79
CA LEU A 281 -15.70 1.15 17.42
C LEU A 281 -14.70 0.00 17.42
N SER A 282 -13.55 0.18 18.09
CA SER A 282 -12.43 -0.76 17.99
C SER A 282 -12.54 -1.94 18.94
N HIS A 283 -13.11 -1.73 20.14
CA HIS A 283 -13.21 -2.79 21.13
C HIS A 283 -14.54 -3.56 21.06
N GLN A 284 -15.65 -2.84 20.87
CA GLN A 284 -16.99 -3.44 20.96
C GLN A 284 -17.72 -3.57 19.61
N ARG A 285 -17.24 -2.91 18.55
CA ARG A 285 -17.93 -2.84 17.24
C ARG A 285 -19.31 -2.18 17.32
N TYR A 286 -19.47 -1.20 18.23
CA TYR A 286 -20.63 -0.34 18.32
C TYR A 286 -20.40 0.95 17.53
N PHE A 287 -21.47 1.54 17.00
CA PHE A 287 -21.38 2.75 16.21
C PHE A 287 -21.81 3.95 17.07
N PRO A 288 -20.94 4.96 17.23
CA PRO A 288 -21.29 6.20 17.93
C PRO A 288 -22.30 7.01 17.14
N THR A 289 -23.06 7.83 17.86
CA THR A 289 -24.06 8.71 17.28
C THR A 289 -23.76 10.17 17.59
N TYR A 290 -24.16 11.03 16.65
CA TYR A 290 -23.92 12.48 16.70
C TYR A 290 -25.22 13.24 16.54
N ASP A 291 -25.33 14.37 17.21
CA ASP A 291 -26.42 15.30 17.00
C ASP A 291 -26.27 16.08 15.68
N LYS A 292 -27.24 16.93 15.37
CA LYS A 292 -27.25 17.77 14.14
C LYS A 292 -26.10 18.80 14.09
N ASP A 293 -25.53 19.12 15.24
CA ASP A 293 -24.42 20.06 15.38
C ASP A 293 -23.05 19.36 15.35
N GLY A 294 -23.04 18.02 15.21
CA GLY A 294 -21.84 17.20 15.13
C GLY A 294 -21.26 16.80 16.49
N ASN A 295 -21.96 17.01 17.58
CA ASN A 295 -21.50 16.60 18.91
C ASN A 295 -21.81 15.12 19.15
N LEU A 296 -20.90 14.40 19.78
CA LEU A 296 -21.11 13.03 20.21
C LEU A 296 -22.26 12.98 21.22
N THR A 297 -23.16 12.03 21.04
CA THR A 297 -24.26 11.80 21.98
C THR A 297 -24.01 10.55 22.82
N ARG A 298 -24.80 10.34 23.85
CA ARG A 298 -24.73 9.16 24.71
C ARG A 298 -25.41 7.92 24.14
N ASP A 299 -26.12 8.05 23.01
CA ASP A 299 -26.71 6.93 22.32
C ASP A 299 -25.65 6.25 21.43
N PHE A 300 -25.73 4.94 21.28
CA PHE A 300 -24.87 4.18 20.37
C PHE A 300 -25.65 3.04 19.72
N ILE A 301 -25.20 2.60 18.54
CA ILE A 301 -25.82 1.50 17.81
C ILE A 301 -25.07 0.20 18.07
N VAL A 302 -25.85 -0.83 18.40
CA VAL A 302 -25.42 -2.23 18.52
C VAL A 302 -26.10 -3.06 17.44
N VAL A 303 -25.34 -3.92 16.76
CA VAL A 303 -25.91 -4.93 15.85
C VAL A 303 -25.88 -6.26 16.57
N GLY A 304 -27.03 -6.68 17.03
CA GLY A 304 -27.22 -7.97 17.70
C GLY A 304 -27.35 -9.13 16.70
N ASN A 305 -26.92 -10.31 17.13
CA ASN A 305 -27.13 -11.58 16.41
C ASN A 305 -27.92 -12.56 17.29
N GLY A 306 -28.88 -12.07 18.03
CA GLY A 306 -29.70 -12.83 18.97
C GLY A 306 -31.18 -12.80 18.63
N ASP A 307 -32.01 -13.34 19.52
CA ASP A 307 -33.45 -13.27 19.40
C ASP A 307 -33.94 -11.81 19.59
N PRO A 308 -34.60 -11.20 18.59
CA PRO A 308 -35.18 -9.86 18.71
C PRO A 308 -36.16 -9.71 19.89
N ALA A 309 -36.80 -10.79 20.32
CA ALA A 309 -37.67 -10.79 21.50
C ALA A 309 -36.90 -10.51 22.82
N CYS A 310 -35.58 -10.72 22.83
CA CYS A 310 -34.69 -10.46 23.95
C CYS A 310 -33.95 -9.12 23.83
N SER A 311 -34.37 -8.20 22.96
CA SER A 311 -33.67 -6.95 22.66
C SER A 311 -33.35 -6.12 23.91
N GLU A 312 -34.26 -6.00 24.86
CA GLU A 312 -34.03 -5.25 26.12
C GLU A 312 -32.87 -5.88 26.95
N THR A 313 -32.82 -7.21 27.03
CA THR A 313 -31.73 -7.89 27.75
C THR A 313 -30.40 -7.76 27.02
N ILE A 314 -30.43 -7.78 25.67
CA ILE A 314 -29.24 -7.58 24.84
C ILE A 314 -28.72 -6.16 25.03
N ILE A 315 -29.59 -5.15 25.02
CA ILE A 315 -29.23 -3.74 25.23
C ILE A 315 -28.61 -3.58 26.62
N ASP A 316 -29.28 -4.01 27.69
CA ASP A 316 -28.77 -3.92 29.07
C ASP A 316 -27.39 -4.56 29.23
N GLY A 317 -27.17 -5.73 28.61
CA GLY A 317 -25.87 -6.39 28.61
C GLY A 317 -24.78 -5.57 27.93
N ASN A 318 -25.08 -4.97 26.77
CA ASN A 318 -24.13 -4.15 26.03
C ASN A 318 -23.86 -2.80 26.71
N GLU A 319 -24.86 -2.16 27.29
CA GLU A 319 -24.71 -0.94 28.11
C GLU A 319 -23.80 -1.14 29.31
N ARG A 320 -23.91 -2.31 30.00
CA ARG A 320 -22.98 -2.66 31.10
C ARG A 320 -21.55 -2.80 30.63
N VAL A 321 -21.33 -3.40 29.45
CA VAL A 321 -19.97 -3.55 28.88
C VAL A 321 -19.40 -2.17 28.54
N VAL A 322 -20.18 -1.31 27.88
CA VAL A 322 -19.75 0.05 27.57
C VAL A 322 -19.44 0.84 28.83
N ARG A 323 -20.34 0.80 29.83
CA ARG A 323 -20.13 1.49 31.11
C ARG A 323 -18.80 1.10 31.74
N ALA A 324 -18.52 -0.19 31.88
CA ALA A 324 -17.27 -0.66 32.48
C ALA A 324 -16.04 -0.17 31.73
N ARG A 325 -16.10 -0.13 30.39
CA ARG A 325 -15.00 0.38 29.57
C ARG A 325 -14.82 1.90 29.67
N LEU A 326 -15.93 2.64 29.77
CA LEU A 326 -15.89 4.09 29.91
C LEU A 326 -15.49 4.51 31.33
N ASP A 327 -15.84 3.72 32.37
CA ASP A 327 -15.33 3.90 33.74
C ASP A 327 -13.80 3.80 33.77
N ASP A 328 -13.22 2.74 33.15
CA ASP A 328 -11.77 2.58 33.03
C ASP A 328 -11.14 3.77 32.26
N ALA A 329 -11.73 4.15 31.13
CA ALA A 329 -11.25 5.26 30.29
C ALA A 329 -11.27 6.60 31.04
N LYS A 330 -12.36 6.90 31.76
CA LYS A 330 -12.50 8.08 32.60
C LYS A 330 -11.47 8.11 33.72
N PHE A 331 -11.30 6.97 34.41
CA PHE A 331 -10.29 6.84 35.45
C PHE A 331 -8.88 7.13 34.93
N PHE A 332 -8.47 6.53 33.80
CA PHE A 332 -7.15 6.76 33.22
C PHE A 332 -6.97 8.24 32.82
N TYR A 333 -7.96 8.83 32.18
CA TYR A 333 -7.92 10.23 31.78
C TYR A 333 -7.79 11.17 32.99
N GLU A 334 -8.59 10.97 34.04
CA GLU A 334 -8.54 11.78 35.26
C GLU A 334 -7.23 11.59 36.05
N GLU A 335 -6.66 10.37 36.08
CA GLU A 335 -5.37 10.12 36.70
C GLU A 335 -4.25 10.81 35.94
N ASP A 336 -4.28 10.74 34.60
CA ASP A 336 -3.26 11.36 33.76
C ASP A 336 -3.29 12.90 33.87
N LEU A 337 -4.47 13.51 34.02
CA LEU A 337 -4.64 14.95 34.21
C LEU A 337 -4.05 15.50 35.52
N LYS A 338 -3.72 14.64 36.49
CA LYS A 338 -3.12 15.10 37.75
C LYS A 338 -1.73 15.70 37.59
N HIS A 339 -1.09 15.45 36.45
CA HIS A 339 0.25 15.89 36.17
C HIS A 339 0.34 16.49 34.76
N PRO A 340 1.14 17.58 34.57
CA PRO A 340 1.43 18.10 33.23
C PRO A 340 2.31 17.11 32.46
N LEU A 341 2.35 17.23 31.12
CA LEU A 341 3.12 16.34 30.23
C LEU A 341 4.61 16.27 30.58
N ASP A 342 5.21 17.34 31.11
CA ASP A 342 6.60 17.35 31.58
C ASP A 342 6.90 16.28 32.64
N TYR A 343 5.90 15.93 33.47
CA TYR A 343 6.04 14.87 34.48
C TYR A 343 6.29 13.50 33.86
N TYR A 344 5.78 13.25 32.66
CA TYR A 344 5.88 11.98 31.96
C TYR A 344 7.18 11.84 31.17
N LEU A 345 7.85 12.93 30.80
CA LEU A 345 9.07 12.90 29.98
C LEU A 345 10.20 12.01 30.52
N PRO A 346 10.53 12.00 31.84
CA PRO A 346 11.57 11.11 32.35
C PRO A 346 11.24 9.62 32.20
N GLN A 347 9.97 9.27 32.09
CA GLN A 347 9.55 7.87 31.92
C GLN A 347 9.88 7.35 30.50
N LEU A 348 10.02 8.24 29.52
CA LEU A 348 10.44 7.91 28.15
C LEU A 348 11.86 7.36 28.07
N GLU A 349 12.69 7.55 29.11
CA GLU A 349 14.03 6.92 29.23
C GLU A 349 13.95 5.39 29.29
N LYS A 350 12.82 4.86 29.77
CA LYS A 350 12.58 3.42 29.87
C LYS A 350 11.94 2.81 28.62
N VAL A 351 11.53 3.65 27.66
CA VAL A 351 10.88 3.20 26.44
C VAL A 351 11.90 3.23 25.31
N THR A 352 12.27 2.07 24.82
CA THR A 352 13.20 1.93 23.69
C THR A 352 12.51 2.40 22.41
N PHE A 353 13.12 3.37 21.72
CA PHE A 353 12.73 3.74 20.36
C PHE A 353 13.23 2.68 19.36
N GLN A 354 14.54 2.46 19.35
CA GLN A 354 15.21 1.41 18.59
C GLN A 354 16.53 1.07 19.33
N GLU A 355 16.92 -0.20 19.35
CA GLU A 355 17.99 -0.71 20.20
C GLU A 355 19.33 0.07 20.06
N LYS A 356 19.70 0.43 18.83
CA LYS A 356 20.93 1.17 18.54
C LYS A 356 20.75 2.69 18.59
N LEU A 357 19.52 3.20 18.39
CA LEU A 357 19.23 4.63 18.35
C LEU A 357 18.84 5.20 19.72
N GLY A 358 18.61 4.33 20.70
CA GLY A 358 18.33 4.70 22.06
C GLY A 358 16.85 4.77 22.41
N THR A 359 16.51 5.64 23.36
CA THR A 359 15.19 5.73 23.98
C THR A 359 14.30 6.79 23.30
N LEU A 360 13.00 6.77 23.60
CA LEU A 360 12.09 7.83 23.17
C LEU A 360 12.45 9.19 23.78
N ARG A 361 13.05 9.23 24.99
CA ARG A 361 13.54 10.50 25.57
C ARG A 361 14.62 11.13 24.69
N GLN A 362 15.59 10.34 24.25
CA GLN A 362 16.63 10.79 23.34
C GLN A 362 16.08 11.25 21.98
N LYS A 363 15.07 10.54 21.47
CA LYS A 363 14.34 10.98 20.25
C LYS A 363 13.70 12.35 20.46
N VAL A 364 13.02 12.57 21.59
CA VAL A 364 12.43 13.87 21.93
C VAL A 364 13.49 14.98 21.94
N GLU A 365 14.64 14.75 22.54
CA GLU A 365 15.74 15.73 22.59
C GLU A 365 16.24 16.11 21.18
N ARG A 366 16.34 15.15 20.27
CA ARG A 366 16.69 15.42 18.86
C ARG A 366 15.59 16.17 18.12
N MET A 367 14.33 15.80 18.34
CA MET A 367 13.16 16.50 17.77
C MET A 367 13.08 17.95 18.29
N GLU A 368 13.32 18.17 19.59
CA GLU A 368 13.35 19.49 20.23
C GLU A 368 14.43 20.40 19.64
N ALA A 369 15.55 19.83 19.20
CA ALA A 369 16.61 20.56 18.51
C ALA A 369 16.26 20.83 17.04
N LEU A 370 15.59 19.90 16.34
CA LEU A 370 15.33 19.97 14.90
C LEU A 370 14.09 20.80 14.54
N ALA A 371 13.01 20.72 15.31
CA ALA A 371 11.76 21.41 14.99
C ALA A 371 11.91 22.96 14.89
N PRO A 372 12.65 23.65 15.79
CA PRO A 372 12.89 25.07 15.64
C PRO A 372 13.75 25.42 14.40
N VAL A 373 14.59 24.51 13.90
CA VAL A 373 15.34 24.73 12.64
C VAL A 373 14.36 24.82 11.48
N VAL A 374 13.44 23.85 11.36
CA VAL A 374 12.39 23.86 10.34
C VAL A 374 11.56 25.15 10.41
N ALA A 375 11.09 25.53 11.60
CA ALA A 375 10.30 26.76 11.78
C ALA A 375 11.09 28.03 11.43
N THR A 376 12.38 28.07 11.71
CA THR A 376 13.26 29.22 11.40
C THR A 376 13.47 29.35 9.90
N GLU A 377 13.82 28.26 9.22
CA GLU A 377 14.00 28.26 7.75
C GLU A 377 12.70 28.60 7.03
N ALA A 378 11.58 28.16 7.56
CA ALA A 378 10.24 28.51 7.06
C ALA A 378 9.86 29.98 7.28
N GLY A 379 10.70 30.79 7.94
CA GLY A 379 10.42 32.20 8.21
C GLY A 379 9.44 32.42 9.34
N GLY A 380 9.33 31.46 10.26
CA GLY A 380 8.45 31.57 11.44
C GLY A 380 8.84 32.71 12.36
N THR A 381 7.84 33.24 13.05
CA THR A 381 8.01 34.25 14.12
C THR A 381 8.74 33.64 15.33
N SER A 382 9.28 34.50 16.20
CA SER A 382 9.94 34.04 17.44
C SER A 382 9.03 33.15 18.31
N ASP A 383 7.74 33.44 18.33
CA ASP A 383 6.76 32.66 19.08
C ASP A 383 6.53 31.30 18.43
N GLU A 384 6.35 31.24 17.10
CA GLU A 384 6.20 29.98 16.36
C GLU A 384 7.40 29.07 16.51
N ILE A 385 8.63 29.62 16.46
CA ILE A 385 9.86 28.86 16.68
C ILE A 385 9.90 28.28 18.11
N ALA A 386 9.58 29.10 19.12
CA ALA A 386 9.54 28.66 20.51
C ALA A 386 8.43 27.63 20.76
N TRP A 387 7.26 27.80 20.14
CA TRP A 387 6.15 26.85 20.24
C TRP A 387 6.45 25.54 19.50
N ALA A 388 7.14 25.58 18.38
CA ALA A 388 7.61 24.36 17.69
C ALA A 388 8.57 23.56 18.56
N GLN A 389 9.52 24.23 19.23
CA GLN A 389 10.41 23.60 20.20
C GLN A 389 9.62 23.00 21.38
N ARG A 390 8.68 23.77 21.98
CA ARG A 390 7.87 23.30 23.09
C ARG A 390 6.99 22.11 22.72
N ALA A 391 6.34 22.17 21.56
CA ALA A 391 5.52 21.08 21.06
C ALA A 391 6.36 19.80 20.82
N ALA A 392 7.57 19.93 20.22
CA ALA A 392 8.47 18.81 20.03
C ALA A 392 8.93 18.20 21.37
N HIS A 393 9.19 19.04 22.38
CA HIS A 393 9.53 18.60 23.73
C HIS A 393 8.44 17.73 24.36
N LEU A 394 7.17 18.07 24.16
CA LEU A 394 6.04 17.39 24.77
C LEU A 394 5.43 16.27 23.91
N ALA A 395 5.71 16.25 22.60
CA ALA A 395 4.99 15.47 21.61
C ALA A 395 4.87 13.95 21.87
N LYS A 396 5.82 13.36 22.58
CA LYS A 396 5.86 11.93 22.88
C LYS A 396 5.54 11.59 24.33
N ALA A 397 5.30 12.60 25.16
CA ALA A 397 5.08 12.40 26.61
C ALA A 397 3.84 11.57 26.93
N ASP A 398 2.82 11.65 26.07
CA ASP A 398 1.58 10.91 26.23
C ASP A 398 1.73 9.39 26.03
N LEU A 399 2.79 8.92 25.38
CA LEU A 399 3.03 7.48 25.12
C LEU A 399 3.17 6.65 26.41
N VAL A 400 3.45 7.29 27.54
CA VAL A 400 3.59 6.64 28.84
C VAL A 400 2.46 6.99 29.82
N THR A 401 1.44 7.69 29.35
CA THR A 401 0.20 7.95 30.12
C THR A 401 -0.68 6.71 30.12
N GLN A 402 -1.52 6.56 31.15
CA GLN A 402 -2.36 5.36 31.30
C GLN A 402 -3.37 5.23 30.15
N ALA A 403 -3.98 6.35 29.74
CA ALA A 403 -4.94 6.34 28.64
C ALA A 403 -4.29 5.90 27.31
N VAL A 404 -3.08 6.38 26.97
CA VAL A 404 -2.43 6.01 25.69
C VAL A 404 -1.86 4.58 25.75
N VAL A 405 -1.44 4.10 26.90
CA VAL A 405 -1.03 2.69 27.07
C VAL A 405 -2.20 1.73 26.77
N GLU A 406 -3.42 2.06 27.19
CA GLU A 406 -4.63 1.27 26.89
C GLU A 406 -5.17 1.53 25.49
N PHE A 407 -5.23 2.81 25.09
CA PHE A 407 -5.75 3.29 23.80
C PHE A 407 -4.61 3.81 22.92
N THR A 408 -3.75 2.91 22.44
CA THR A 408 -2.52 3.27 21.71
C THR A 408 -2.76 4.05 20.43
N SER A 409 -3.95 3.94 19.81
CA SER A 409 -4.33 4.71 18.62
C SER A 409 -4.53 6.20 18.92
N GLN A 410 -4.71 6.57 20.18
CA GLN A 410 -4.94 7.94 20.64
C GLN A 410 -3.65 8.71 20.96
N GLN A 411 -2.48 8.14 20.66
CA GLN A 411 -1.21 8.82 20.77
C GLN A 411 -1.21 10.13 19.95
N GLY A 412 -0.69 11.19 20.55
CA GLY A 412 -0.74 12.56 20.01
C GLY A 412 -2.04 13.26 20.31
N VAL A 413 -3.20 12.62 20.10
CA VAL A 413 -4.52 13.20 20.42
C VAL A 413 -4.63 13.49 21.92
N MET A 414 -4.34 12.47 22.74
CA MET A 414 -4.36 12.63 24.20
C MET A 414 -3.30 13.62 24.68
N GLY A 415 -2.11 13.63 24.05
CA GLY A 415 -1.10 14.65 24.31
C GLY A 415 -1.62 16.07 24.13
N GLY A 416 -2.42 16.32 23.08
CA GLY A 416 -3.07 17.60 22.86
C GLY A 416 -4.06 17.98 23.96
N TYR A 417 -4.91 17.05 24.39
CA TYR A 417 -5.84 17.27 25.52
C TYR A 417 -5.09 17.59 26.82
N TYR A 418 -4.05 16.85 27.15
CA TYR A 418 -3.26 17.08 28.35
C TYR A 418 -2.49 18.41 28.30
N ALA A 419 -1.96 18.78 27.14
CA ALA A 419 -1.31 20.07 26.93
C ALA A 419 -2.29 21.23 27.14
N SER A 420 -3.49 21.15 26.54
CA SER A 420 -4.54 22.15 26.70
C SER A 420 -4.99 22.27 28.16
N ALA A 421 -5.20 21.14 28.85
CA ALA A 421 -5.60 21.13 30.26
C ALA A 421 -4.51 21.70 31.19
N ALA A 422 -3.22 21.55 30.83
CA ALA A 422 -2.09 22.12 31.54
C ALA A 422 -1.88 23.64 31.25
N GLY A 423 -2.65 24.23 30.34
CA GLY A 423 -2.58 25.64 29.98
C GLY A 423 -1.47 25.98 28.95
N GLU A 424 -1.00 25.00 28.18
CA GLU A 424 -0.14 25.25 27.03
C GLU A 424 -0.88 26.08 25.97
N PRO A 425 -0.16 26.88 25.15
CA PRO A 425 -0.75 27.57 24.02
C PRO A 425 -1.52 26.59 23.10
N GLU A 426 -2.66 27.03 22.57
CA GLU A 426 -3.48 26.21 21.65
C GLU A 426 -2.65 25.69 20.46
N ALA A 427 -1.75 26.53 19.92
CA ALA A 427 -0.85 26.15 18.83
C ALA A 427 0.08 24.99 19.21
N VAL A 428 0.56 24.93 20.47
CA VAL A 428 1.39 23.82 20.99
C VAL A 428 0.54 22.55 21.12
N ALA A 429 -0.66 22.64 21.72
CA ALA A 429 -1.54 21.51 21.89
C ALA A 429 -1.98 20.91 20.54
N THR A 430 -2.33 21.76 19.57
CA THR A 430 -2.67 21.36 18.21
C THR A 430 -1.49 20.66 17.52
N ALA A 431 -0.28 21.22 17.62
CA ALA A 431 0.91 20.62 17.03
C ALA A 431 1.24 19.25 17.63
N ILE A 432 1.04 19.06 18.95
CA ILE A 432 1.18 17.75 19.60
C ILE A 432 0.16 16.75 19.01
N THR A 433 -1.08 17.17 18.80
CA THR A 433 -2.12 16.31 18.20
C THR A 433 -1.77 15.91 16.77
N GLU A 434 -1.23 16.83 15.98
CA GLU A 434 -1.04 16.68 14.54
C GLU A 434 0.32 16.12 14.11
N HIS A 435 1.33 16.03 14.99
CA HIS A 435 2.69 15.69 14.57
C HIS A 435 2.86 14.30 13.95
N TYR A 436 1.91 13.39 14.14
CA TYR A 436 1.91 12.11 13.44
C TYR A 436 1.37 12.20 12.00
N ARG A 437 0.69 13.31 11.65
CA ARG A 437 0.15 13.49 10.29
C ARG A 437 1.25 13.81 9.27
N PRO A 438 1.08 13.46 7.99
CA PRO A 438 0.09 12.50 7.51
C PRO A 438 0.46 11.06 7.95
N ARG A 439 -0.53 10.26 8.35
CA ARG A 439 -0.37 8.89 8.86
C ARG A 439 -0.42 7.84 7.76
N PHE A 440 -1.11 8.16 6.64
CA PHE A 440 -1.27 7.31 5.47
C PHE A 440 -1.42 8.17 4.21
N ALA A 441 -1.39 7.53 3.03
CA ALA A 441 -1.57 8.24 1.77
C ALA A 441 -2.98 8.86 1.69
N GLY A 442 -3.04 10.18 1.44
CA GLY A 442 -4.30 10.94 1.42
C GLY A 442 -4.79 11.43 2.79
N ASP A 443 -4.03 11.19 3.87
CA ASP A 443 -4.29 11.84 5.17
C ASP A 443 -3.94 13.34 5.10
N GLU A 444 -4.68 14.16 5.81
CA GLU A 444 -4.40 15.59 5.91
C GLU A 444 -3.07 15.83 6.61
N GLY A 445 -2.33 16.83 6.16
CA GLY A 445 -1.13 17.31 6.82
C GLY A 445 -1.45 18.09 8.10
N PRO A 446 -0.42 18.47 8.89
CA PRO A 446 -0.58 19.43 9.97
C PRO A 446 -1.13 20.77 9.45
N SER A 447 -2.00 21.41 10.25
CA SER A 447 -2.73 22.62 9.86
C SER A 447 -1.91 23.91 10.00
N SER A 448 -0.74 23.85 10.65
CA SER A 448 0.09 25.01 10.98
C SER A 448 1.58 24.74 10.75
N LEU A 449 2.37 25.83 10.64
CA LEU A 449 3.83 25.76 10.59
C LEU A 449 4.41 25.01 11.80
N ILE A 450 3.85 25.25 13.00
CA ILE A 450 4.31 24.60 14.22
C ILE A 450 4.09 23.08 14.13
N GLY A 451 2.90 22.66 13.74
CA GLY A 451 2.56 21.26 13.53
C GLY A 451 3.43 20.59 12.46
N ALA A 452 3.63 21.28 11.32
CA ALA A 452 4.49 20.81 10.24
C ALA A 452 5.95 20.66 10.71
N SER A 453 6.48 21.62 11.47
CA SER A 453 7.84 21.58 11.99
C SER A 453 8.08 20.38 12.91
N VAL A 454 7.15 20.07 13.80
CA VAL A 454 7.26 18.90 14.69
C VAL A 454 7.08 17.58 13.91
N ALA A 455 6.15 17.55 12.95
CA ALA A 455 5.91 16.38 12.12
C ALA A 455 7.11 16.04 11.21
N ILE A 456 7.75 17.05 10.62
CA ILE A 456 8.99 16.89 9.84
C ILE A 456 10.10 16.39 10.75
N ALA A 457 10.29 17.01 11.91
CA ALA A 457 11.32 16.62 12.87
C ALA A 457 11.17 15.15 13.32
N ASP A 458 9.95 14.70 13.68
CA ASP A 458 9.70 13.32 14.08
C ASP A 458 10.00 12.30 12.97
N LYS A 459 9.54 12.60 11.75
CA LYS A 459 9.69 11.71 10.60
C LYS A 459 11.13 11.66 10.10
N LEU A 460 11.79 12.83 10.03
CA LEU A 460 13.16 12.94 9.54
C LEU A 460 14.17 12.36 10.54
N ASP A 461 13.96 12.56 11.84
CA ASP A 461 14.76 11.92 12.89
C ASP A 461 14.75 10.39 12.70
N THR A 462 13.56 9.80 12.48
CA THR A 462 13.45 8.36 12.26
C THR A 462 14.21 7.90 11.02
N ILE A 463 14.06 8.60 9.87
CA ILE A 463 14.73 8.25 8.61
C ILE A 463 16.24 8.37 8.80
N ALA A 464 16.73 9.49 9.29
CA ALA A 464 18.17 9.75 9.49
C ALA A 464 18.80 8.69 10.40
N GLY A 465 18.13 8.36 11.52
CA GLY A 465 18.60 7.34 12.46
C GLY A 465 18.68 5.94 11.85
N MET A 466 17.66 5.52 11.10
CA MET A 466 17.66 4.20 10.47
C MET A 466 18.77 4.06 9.42
N PHE A 467 19.03 5.13 8.65
CA PHE A 467 20.15 5.15 7.71
C PHE A 467 21.51 5.17 8.43
N ALA A 468 21.62 5.89 9.55
CA ALA A 468 22.85 5.96 10.33
C ALA A 468 23.27 4.61 10.96
N ILE A 469 22.33 3.68 11.17
CA ILE A 469 22.59 2.33 11.66
C ILE A 469 22.58 1.26 10.57
N ASP A 470 22.58 1.67 9.28
CA ASP A 470 22.57 0.80 8.10
C ASP A 470 21.32 -0.11 8.02
N GLU A 471 20.16 0.43 8.39
CA GLU A 471 18.85 -0.24 8.30
C GLU A 471 17.86 0.53 7.39
N PRO A 472 18.23 0.87 6.14
CA PRO A 472 17.32 1.51 5.20
C PRO A 472 16.17 0.59 4.82
N PRO A 473 15.03 1.12 4.33
CA PRO A 473 13.90 0.29 3.92
C PRO A 473 14.24 -0.52 2.67
N THR A 474 13.95 -1.84 2.69
CA THR A 474 14.16 -2.73 1.55
C THR A 474 12.88 -2.89 0.72
N GLY A 475 12.94 -3.55 -0.46
CA GLY A 475 11.76 -3.75 -1.33
C GLY A 475 10.54 -4.35 -0.61
N SER A 476 10.77 -5.31 0.29
CA SER A 476 9.74 -6.07 1.00
C SER A 476 9.57 -5.71 2.48
N SER A 477 10.47 -4.90 3.07
CA SER A 477 10.44 -4.58 4.51
C SER A 477 10.65 -3.09 4.76
N ASP A 478 9.74 -2.51 5.54
CA ASP A 478 9.81 -1.12 6.03
C ASP A 478 9.07 -1.02 7.38
N PRO A 479 9.62 -1.60 8.45
CA PRO A 479 8.94 -1.69 9.74
C PRO A 479 8.74 -0.31 10.40
N PHE A 480 9.58 0.67 10.07
CA PHE A 480 9.48 2.04 10.58
C PHE A 480 8.76 3.00 9.64
N ALA A 481 8.12 2.48 8.58
CA ALA A 481 7.35 3.25 7.61
C ALA A 481 8.12 4.44 6.99
N GLN A 482 9.43 4.29 6.78
CA GLN A 482 10.32 5.34 6.29
C GLN A 482 9.88 5.91 4.94
N ARG A 483 9.37 5.04 4.02
CA ARG A 483 8.85 5.50 2.72
C ARG A 483 7.65 6.43 2.87
N ARG A 484 6.72 6.07 3.74
CA ARG A 484 5.53 6.87 4.03
C ARG A 484 5.91 8.17 4.71
N SER A 485 6.86 8.12 5.66
CA SER A 485 7.40 9.30 6.33
C SER A 485 8.07 10.26 5.35
N ALA A 486 8.86 9.75 4.39
CA ALA A 486 9.48 10.58 3.36
C ALA A 486 8.45 11.26 2.45
N ILE A 487 7.41 10.54 2.01
CA ILE A 487 6.31 11.13 1.22
C ILE A 487 5.60 12.23 2.04
N GLY A 488 5.35 11.99 3.33
CA GLY A 488 4.75 13.00 4.20
C GLY A 488 5.62 14.24 4.35
N ILE A 489 6.94 14.09 4.50
CA ILE A 489 7.89 15.22 4.53
C ILE A 489 7.86 15.98 3.20
N ILE A 490 7.91 15.27 2.06
CA ILE A 490 7.84 15.88 0.73
C ILE A 490 6.59 16.75 0.60
N HIS A 491 5.41 16.24 0.93
CA HIS A 491 4.16 17.01 0.84
C HIS A 491 4.17 18.26 1.75
N MET A 492 4.70 18.15 2.97
CA MET A 492 4.78 19.33 3.86
C MET A 492 5.78 20.38 3.33
N LEU A 493 6.87 19.95 2.69
CA LEU A 493 7.87 20.86 2.14
C LEU A 493 7.49 21.45 0.77
N GLU A 494 6.50 20.88 0.07
CA GLU A 494 5.92 21.54 -1.12
C GLU A 494 5.32 22.91 -0.77
N ASP A 495 4.73 23.03 0.43
CA ASP A 495 4.16 24.27 0.95
C ASP A 495 5.19 25.18 1.65
N LEU A 496 6.44 24.72 1.83
CA LEU A 496 7.53 25.42 2.52
C LEU A 496 8.77 25.53 1.62
N PRO A 497 8.68 26.22 0.49
CA PRO A 497 9.75 26.22 -0.55
C PRO A 497 11.08 26.84 -0.12
N GLN A 498 11.09 27.58 0.99
CA GLN A 498 12.31 28.19 1.58
C GLN A 498 13.07 27.24 2.50
N VAL A 499 12.49 26.09 2.86
CA VAL A 499 13.10 25.10 3.76
C VAL A 499 13.96 24.13 2.95
N SER A 500 15.25 24.04 3.27
CA SER A 500 16.19 23.12 2.62
C SER A 500 16.13 21.73 3.26
N LEU A 501 15.60 20.76 2.52
CA LEU A 501 15.60 19.35 2.95
C LEU A 501 17.04 18.84 3.14
N SER A 502 18.00 19.34 2.37
CA SER A 502 19.41 18.98 2.51
C SER A 502 19.98 19.39 3.86
N ASP A 503 19.70 20.63 4.29
CA ASP A 503 20.19 21.16 5.56
C ASP A 503 19.50 20.48 6.74
N LEU A 504 18.21 20.19 6.61
CA LEU A 504 17.47 19.42 7.62
C LEU A 504 18.00 17.99 7.79
N ILE A 505 18.42 17.33 6.71
CA ILE A 505 19.05 15.99 6.78
C ILE A 505 20.36 16.08 7.57
N ASP A 506 21.19 17.06 7.29
CA ASP A 506 22.45 17.24 8.00
C ASP A 506 22.19 17.55 9.48
N ALA A 507 21.25 18.44 9.81
CA ALA A 507 20.87 18.76 11.18
C ALA A 507 20.32 17.53 11.95
N ALA A 508 19.53 16.68 11.30
CA ALA A 508 19.03 15.45 11.91
C ALA A 508 20.16 14.44 12.20
N LEU A 509 21.13 14.31 11.29
CA LEU A 509 22.31 13.45 11.47
C LEU A 509 23.25 14.00 12.56
N ASP A 510 23.43 15.32 12.64
CA ASP A 510 24.17 15.97 13.72
C ASP A 510 23.57 15.64 15.10
N GLY A 511 22.25 15.55 15.20
CA GLY A 511 21.56 15.11 16.41
C GLY A 511 22.04 13.73 16.90
N TYR A 512 22.19 12.77 16.00
CA TYR A 512 22.70 11.43 16.30
C TYR A 512 24.20 11.43 16.58
N ALA A 513 24.98 12.20 15.84
CA ALA A 513 26.41 12.36 16.10
C ALA A 513 26.66 12.96 17.50
N ASN A 514 25.91 13.98 17.90
CA ASN A 514 25.97 14.61 19.22
C ASN A 514 25.54 13.64 20.34
N GLN A 515 24.62 12.69 20.06
CA GLN A 515 24.27 11.62 20.98
C GLN A 515 25.40 10.58 21.14
N GLY A 516 26.40 10.59 20.26
CA GLY A 516 27.54 9.69 20.29
C GLY A 516 27.42 8.47 19.39
N LEU A 517 26.47 8.45 18.43
CA LEU A 517 26.37 7.41 17.42
C LEU A 517 27.54 7.56 16.43
N ASN A 518 28.22 6.46 16.14
CA ASN A 518 29.37 6.47 15.23
C ASN A 518 28.97 6.00 13.82
N PHE A 519 29.04 6.89 12.83
CA PHE A 519 28.74 6.62 11.42
C PHE A 519 29.47 7.61 10.52
N ASP A 520 29.58 7.33 9.23
CA ASP A 520 30.11 8.28 8.24
C ASP A 520 29.00 9.27 7.85
N HIS A 521 29.07 10.49 8.38
CA HIS A 521 28.05 11.50 8.17
C HIS A 521 27.81 11.80 6.68
N GLY A 522 28.90 11.99 5.90
CA GLY A 522 28.79 12.33 4.48
C GLY A 522 28.15 11.20 3.66
N GLN A 523 28.57 9.96 3.92
CA GLN A 523 28.00 8.79 3.24
C GLN A 523 26.52 8.60 3.58
N VAL A 524 26.16 8.72 4.85
CA VAL A 524 24.77 8.57 5.30
C VAL A 524 23.90 9.70 4.75
N ALA A 525 24.36 10.95 4.82
CA ALA A 525 23.64 12.09 4.25
C ALA A 525 23.36 11.90 2.76
N GLN A 526 24.36 11.44 2.01
CA GLN A 526 24.18 11.13 0.58
C GLN A 526 23.16 10.01 0.35
N ALA A 527 23.18 8.97 1.17
CA ALA A 527 22.21 7.87 1.08
C ALA A 527 20.77 8.32 1.36
N VAL A 528 20.58 9.17 2.39
CA VAL A 528 19.26 9.76 2.72
C VAL A 528 18.79 10.68 1.60
N ARG A 529 19.65 11.56 1.05
CA ARG A 529 19.31 12.39 -0.13
C ARG A 529 18.91 11.54 -1.32
N GLY A 530 19.64 10.46 -1.62
CA GLY A 530 19.28 9.52 -2.68
C GLY A 530 17.93 8.83 -2.45
N PHE A 531 17.60 8.52 -1.20
CA PHE A 531 16.32 7.96 -0.83
C PHE A 531 15.15 8.93 -1.09
N PHE A 532 15.27 10.20 -0.71
CA PHE A 532 14.29 11.24 -1.00
C PHE A 532 14.16 11.49 -2.50
N LEU A 533 15.27 11.59 -3.23
CA LEU A 533 15.27 11.75 -4.68
C LEU A 533 14.50 10.61 -5.36
N GLY A 534 14.70 9.37 -4.91
CA GLY A 534 13.93 8.23 -5.39
C GLY A 534 12.42 8.34 -5.14
N ARG A 535 11.98 9.00 -4.05
CA ARG A 535 10.56 9.23 -3.75
C ARG A 535 9.99 10.34 -4.61
N LEU A 536 10.71 11.46 -4.74
CA LEU A 536 10.35 12.57 -5.64
C LEU A 536 10.15 12.07 -7.07
N ALA A 537 11.08 11.24 -7.56
CA ALA A 537 10.99 10.68 -8.91
C ALA A 537 9.75 9.76 -9.11
N VAL A 538 9.34 9.02 -8.08
CA VAL A 538 8.11 8.21 -8.14
C VAL A 538 6.88 9.11 -8.15
N MET A 539 6.81 10.10 -7.26
CA MET A 539 5.67 11.02 -7.15
C MET A 539 5.49 11.85 -8.44
N ALA A 540 6.58 12.34 -9.04
CA ALA A 540 6.51 13.06 -10.32
C ALA A 540 5.93 12.20 -11.46
N LYS A 541 6.30 10.91 -11.53
CA LYS A 541 5.72 9.97 -12.49
C LYS A 541 4.23 9.72 -12.24
N GLU A 542 3.80 9.63 -11.00
CA GLU A 542 2.40 9.50 -10.62
C GLU A 542 1.58 10.75 -10.99
N GLN A 543 2.21 11.93 -11.00
CA GLN A 543 1.64 13.18 -11.50
C GLN A 543 1.61 13.27 -13.04
N GLY A 544 2.10 12.26 -13.77
CA GLY A 544 2.08 12.19 -15.21
C GLY A 544 3.29 12.80 -15.91
N ILE A 545 4.35 13.16 -15.16
CA ILE A 545 5.61 13.62 -15.75
C ILE A 545 6.32 12.46 -16.45
N SER A 546 6.85 12.69 -17.63
CA SER A 546 7.51 11.65 -18.42
C SER A 546 8.78 11.12 -17.74
N PRO A 547 9.10 9.82 -17.88
CA PRO A 547 10.27 9.22 -17.25
C PRO A 547 11.59 9.90 -17.60
N ASP A 548 11.73 10.39 -18.83
CA ASP A 548 12.95 11.07 -19.33
C ASP A 548 13.13 12.42 -18.63
N THR A 549 12.04 13.20 -18.49
CA THR A 549 12.04 14.48 -17.76
C THR A 549 12.41 14.27 -16.30
N VAL A 550 11.82 13.24 -15.66
CA VAL A 550 12.16 12.90 -14.28
C VAL A 550 13.62 12.50 -14.15
N ALA A 551 14.16 11.71 -15.08
CA ALA A 551 15.56 11.30 -15.07
C ALA A 551 16.50 12.51 -15.23
N ALA A 552 16.19 13.42 -16.16
CA ALA A 552 16.98 14.62 -16.43
C ALA A 552 17.09 15.53 -15.19
N VAL A 553 16.00 15.77 -14.48
CA VAL A 553 16.01 16.60 -13.24
C VAL A 553 16.63 15.84 -12.09
N SER A 554 16.39 14.51 -11.95
CA SER A 554 17.00 13.71 -10.90
C SER A 554 18.52 13.63 -10.97
N ALA A 555 19.09 13.72 -12.18
CA ALA A 555 20.54 13.66 -12.41
C ALA A 555 21.29 14.84 -11.79
N VAL A 556 20.63 15.98 -11.59
CA VAL A 556 21.24 17.17 -10.93
C VAL A 556 21.06 17.16 -9.41
N SER A 557 20.54 16.06 -8.85
CA SER A 557 20.49 15.77 -7.41
C SER A 557 19.76 16.81 -6.54
N ILE A 558 18.75 17.47 -7.09
CA ILE A 558 17.88 18.40 -6.36
C ILE A 558 16.87 17.58 -5.57
N ILE A 559 16.80 17.83 -4.27
CA ILE A 559 15.91 17.10 -3.35
C ILE A 559 14.87 17.98 -2.65
N ASP A 560 14.99 19.32 -2.77
CA ASP A 560 13.98 20.22 -2.24
C ASP A 560 12.69 20.09 -3.08
N PRO A 561 11.57 19.66 -2.46
CA PRO A 561 10.38 19.20 -3.22
C PRO A 561 9.78 20.26 -4.13
N ALA A 562 9.61 21.50 -3.63
CA ALA A 562 9.02 22.58 -4.38
C ALA A 562 9.87 22.89 -5.65
N GLU A 563 11.20 22.89 -5.49
CA GLU A 563 12.12 23.10 -6.59
C GLU A 563 12.10 21.95 -7.59
N PHE A 564 12.15 20.70 -7.09
CA PHE A 564 12.13 19.50 -7.94
C PHE A 564 10.87 19.43 -8.80
N PHE A 565 9.68 19.61 -8.21
CA PHE A 565 8.43 19.56 -8.94
C PHE A 565 8.28 20.74 -9.92
N SER A 566 8.67 21.95 -9.53
CA SER A 566 8.61 23.09 -10.41
C SER A 566 9.53 22.93 -11.65
N ARG A 567 10.73 22.39 -11.46
CA ARG A 567 11.65 22.08 -12.57
C ARG A 567 11.11 21.00 -13.51
N THR A 568 10.61 19.90 -12.93
CA THR A 568 10.04 18.80 -13.74
C THR A 568 8.82 19.26 -14.53
N GLN A 569 7.95 20.05 -13.92
CA GLN A 569 6.76 20.59 -14.57
C GLN A 569 7.13 21.58 -15.70
N ALA A 570 8.06 22.50 -15.45
CA ALA A 570 8.51 23.44 -16.47
C ALA A 570 9.12 22.71 -17.69
N LEU A 571 9.97 21.71 -17.45
CA LEU A 571 10.60 20.94 -18.50
C LEU A 571 9.59 20.07 -19.28
N GLU A 572 8.61 19.48 -18.60
CA GLU A 572 7.52 18.69 -19.21
C GLU A 572 6.58 19.60 -20.04
N GLN A 573 6.33 20.81 -19.55
CA GLN A 573 5.54 21.81 -20.29
C GLN A 573 6.28 22.24 -21.56
N ALA A 574 7.57 22.57 -21.48
CA ALA A 574 8.36 22.88 -22.65
C ALA A 574 8.33 21.75 -23.69
N ARG A 575 8.47 20.49 -23.22
CA ARG A 575 8.41 19.31 -24.07
C ARG A 575 7.06 19.13 -24.76
N SER A 576 5.96 19.37 -24.06
CA SER A 576 4.59 19.08 -24.55
C SER A 576 3.94 20.24 -25.32
N GLN A 577 4.27 21.51 -25.00
CA GLN A 577 3.60 22.69 -25.48
C GLN A 577 4.52 23.60 -26.30
N GLU A 578 5.84 23.53 -26.12
CA GLU A 578 6.85 24.40 -26.75
C GLU A 578 7.89 23.53 -27.47
N ALA A 579 7.44 22.68 -28.40
CA ALA A 579 8.28 21.70 -29.08
C ALA A 579 9.53 22.29 -29.76
N GLU A 580 9.45 23.51 -30.31
CA GLU A 580 10.57 24.21 -30.91
C GLU A 580 11.64 24.57 -29.89
N LEU A 581 11.25 25.16 -28.73
CA LEU A 581 12.15 25.43 -27.62
C LEU A 581 12.82 24.16 -27.11
N PHE A 582 12.04 23.08 -26.93
CA PHE A 582 12.57 21.82 -26.46
C PHE A 582 13.59 21.17 -27.41
N GLU A 583 13.32 21.25 -28.72
CA GLU A 583 14.27 20.80 -29.77
C GLU A 583 15.55 21.63 -29.78
N ASP A 584 15.44 22.94 -29.58
CA ASP A 584 16.58 23.84 -29.45
C ASP A 584 17.45 23.50 -28.24
N LEU A 585 16.86 23.30 -27.09
CA LEU A 585 17.55 22.87 -25.86
C LEU A 585 18.32 21.55 -26.06
N ALA A 586 17.62 20.52 -26.55
CA ALA A 586 18.20 19.19 -26.74
C ALA A 586 19.35 19.20 -27.76
N THR A 587 19.17 19.95 -28.87
CA THR A 587 20.17 20.03 -29.94
C THR A 587 21.40 20.82 -29.48
N ALA A 588 21.22 21.97 -28.83
CA ALA A 588 22.33 22.80 -28.34
C ALA A 588 23.19 22.03 -27.33
N TYR A 589 22.54 21.37 -26.37
CA TYR A 589 23.22 20.55 -25.38
C TYR A 589 23.98 19.38 -26.03
N ALA A 590 23.32 18.60 -26.90
CA ALA A 590 23.91 17.42 -27.49
C ALA A 590 25.17 17.75 -28.35
N ARG A 591 25.15 18.88 -29.07
CA ARG A 591 26.30 19.32 -29.85
C ARG A 591 27.53 19.60 -29.00
N ALA A 592 27.36 20.30 -27.89
CA ALA A 592 28.45 20.56 -26.95
C ALA A 592 28.89 19.30 -26.16
N ALA A 593 27.94 18.58 -25.59
CA ALA A 593 28.20 17.43 -24.71
C ALA A 593 28.90 16.27 -25.43
N ASN A 594 28.62 16.05 -26.72
CA ASN A 594 29.24 14.99 -27.50
C ASN A 594 30.76 15.13 -27.69
N LEU A 595 31.27 16.35 -27.62
CA LEU A 595 32.69 16.67 -27.78
C LEU A 595 33.34 17.11 -26.45
N ALA A 596 32.55 17.48 -25.45
CA ALA A 596 33.04 17.95 -24.15
C ALA A 596 33.94 16.90 -23.47
N ASN A 597 35.05 17.37 -22.89
CA ASN A 597 35.95 16.56 -22.07
C ASN A 597 36.09 17.19 -20.68
N ARG A 598 35.29 16.70 -19.74
CA ARG A 598 35.23 17.23 -18.36
C ARG A 598 36.56 17.23 -17.61
N GLU A 599 37.50 16.33 -17.97
CA GLU A 599 38.81 16.28 -17.33
C GLU A 599 39.67 17.53 -17.58
N LEU A 600 39.38 18.29 -18.66
CA LEU A 600 40.10 19.51 -18.99
C LEU A 600 39.63 20.74 -18.17
N GLY A 601 38.52 20.66 -17.44
CA GLY A 601 37.93 21.79 -16.73
C GLY A 601 37.18 22.77 -17.65
N GLU A 602 36.80 23.93 -17.12
CA GLU A 602 36.00 24.97 -17.75
C GLU A 602 36.73 26.29 -17.94
N GLU A 603 37.98 26.41 -17.43
CA GLU A 603 38.75 27.64 -17.53
C GLU A 603 39.32 27.84 -18.94
N VAL A 604 38.71 28.76 -19.67
CA VAL A 604 39.08 29.10 -21.06
C VAL A 604 40.17 30.19 -21.07
N ASP A 605 41.25 29.99 -21.84
CA ASP A 605 42.23 31.01 -22.11
C ASP A 605 41.74 31.96 -23.21
N GLU A 606 41.31 33.15 -22.81
CA GLU A 606 40.75 34.15 -23.71
C GLU A 606 41.75 34.65 -24.73
N SER A 607 43.05 34.60 -24.46
CA SER A 607 44.11 35.07 -25.36
C SER A 607 44.25 34.20 -26.62
N MET A 608 43.75 32.94 -26.54
CA MET A 608 43.80 31.96 -27.61
C MET A 608 42.52 31.90 -28.44
N LEU A 609 41.50 32.74 -28.15
CA LEU A 609 40.21 32.70 -28.82
C LEU A 609 40.18 33.50 -30.09
N GLY A 610 39.69 32.91 -31.19
CA GLY A 610 39.25 33.58 -32.40
C GLY A 610 37.87 34.22 -32.20
N ASP A 611 37.41 34.95 -33.27
CA ASP A 611 36.18 35.72 -33.15
C ASP A 611 34.94 34.86 -32.91
N ALA A 612 34.86 33.66 -33.46
CA ALA A 612 33.71 32.75 -33.27
C ALA A 612 33.71 32.14 -31.86
N GLU A 613 34.89 31.75 -31.35
CA GLU A 613 35.05 31.22 -29.98
C GLU A 613 34.70 32.28 -28.96
N ARG A 614 35.14 33.56 -29.21
CA ARG A 614 34.81 34.67 -28.33
C ARG A 614 33.34 34.98 -28.28
N ARG A 615 32.63 34.96 -29.44
CA ARG A 615 31.16 35.08 -29.47
C ARG A 615 30.45 33.99 -28.67
N LEU A 616 30.95 32.75 -28.70
CA LEU A 616 30.39 31.68 -27.89
C LEU A 616 30.67 31.88 -26.40
N LEU A 617 31.88 32.30 -26.03
CA LEU A 617 32.21 32.59 -24.63
C LEU A 617 31.33 33.72 -24.09
N ASP A 618 31.16 34.83 -24.84
CA ASP A 618 30.32 35.95 -24.41
C ASP A 618 28.86 35.48 -24.23
N ALA A 619 28.35 34.63 -25.12
CA ALA A 619 27.03 34.05 -25.00
C ALA A 619 26.92 33.11 -23.77
N CYS A 620 27.97 32.34 -23.46
CA CYS A 620 28.02 31.50 -22.25
C CYS A 620 27.97 32.35 -20.97
N VAL A 621 28.73 33.44 -20.91
CA VAL A 621 28.73 34.33 -19.73
C VAL A 621 27.36 34.95 -19.52
N ALA A 622 26.77 35.53 -20.59
CA ALA A 622 25.44 36.13 -20.54
C ALA A 622 24.34 35.09 -20.20
N GLY A 623 24.38 33.91 -20.83
CA GLY A 623 23.44 32.84 -20.59
C GLY A 623 23.53 32.29 -19.16
N LYS A 624 24.74 32.11 -18.64
CA LYS A 624 24.96 31.68 -17.24
C LYS A 624 24.37 32.68 -16.24
N GLU A 625 24.52 33.98 -16.49
CA GLU A 625 23.95 35.00 -15.62
C GLU A 625 22.41 35.00 -15.69
N GLN A 626 21.82 34.94 -16.88
CA GLN A 626 20.38 34.90 -17.06
C GLN A 626 19.76 33.64 -16.42
N VAL A 627 20.35 32.47 -16.63
CA VAL A 627 19.92 31.21 -15.99
C VAL A 627 20.02 31.30 -14.48
N SER A 628 21.13 31.82 -13.94
CA SER A 628 21.32 31.98 -12.49
C SER A 628 20.27 32.92 -11.87
N GLN A 629 19.98 34.05 -12.53
CA GLN A 629 18.94 35.00 -12.09
C GLN A 629 17.56 34.36 -12.10
N ALA A 630 17.22 33.63 -13.15
CA ALA A 630 15.93 32.92 -13.28
C ALA A 630 15.79 31.82 -12.23
N LEU A 631 16.83 31.01 -11.99
CA LEU A 631 16.82 29.97 -10.95
C LEU A 631 16.67 30.58 -9.55
N THR A 632 17.36 31.68 -9.25
CA THR A 632 17.25 32.40 -7.97
C THR A 632 15.83 32.95 -7.76
N ALA A 633 15.18 33.36 -8.84
CA ALA A 633 13.79 33.83 -8.82
C ALA A 633 12.75 32.69 -8.80
N GLY A 634 13.17 31.42 -8.95
CA GLY A 634 12.26 30.28 -9.11
C GLY A 634 11.51 30.26 -10.46
N ASP A 635 11.99 31.04 -11.45
CA ASP A 635 11.39 31.14 -12.79
C ASP A 635 12.04 30.13 -13.75
N TYR A 636 11.64 28.86 -13.63
CA TYR A 636 12.20 27.79 -14.46
C TYR A 636 11.85 27.90 -15.95
N PRO A 637 10.66 28.38 -16.36
CA PRO A 637 10.40 28.70 -17.76
C PRO A 637 11.38 29.74 -18.32
N ALA A 638 11.69 30.81 -17.60
CA ALA A 638 12.68 31.79 -18.01
C ALA A 638 14.09 31.18 -18.11
N ALA A 639 14.47 30.31 -17.18
CA ALA A 639 15.74 29.57 -17.23
C ALA A 639 15.84 28.70 -18.48
N LEU A 640 14.77 27.96 -18.85
CA LEU A 640 14.71 27.17 -20.09
C LEU A 640 14.78 28.02 -21.33
N SER A 641 14.10 29.17 -21.37
CA SER A 641 14.16 30.13 -22.48
C SER A 641 15.57 30.72 -22.69
N ALA A 642 16.26 31.02 -21.56
CA ALA A 642 17.66 31.52 -21.61
C ALA A 642 18.61 30.43 -22.14
N LEU A 643 18.42 29.16 -21.75
CA LEU A 643 19.17 28.03 -22.33
C LEU A 643 18.88 27.86 -23.84
N GLY A 644 17.62 27.94 -24.25
CA GLY A 644 17.22 27.83 -25.68
C GLY A 644 17.87 28.90 -26.56
N ALA A 645 18.05 30.13 -26.04
CA ALA A 645 18.71 31.21 -26.73
C ALA A 645 20.20 30.93 -27.07
N LEU A 646 20.81 29.94 -26.38
CA LEU A 646 22.18 29.52 -26.66
C LEU A 646 22.32 28.66 -27.94
N ARG A 647 21.21 28.23 -28.54
CA ARG A 647 21.18 27.44 -29.78
C ARG A 647 21.93 28.12 -30.92
N GLY A 648 21.60 29.37 -31.20
CA GLY A 648 22.25 30.12 -32.29
C GLY A 648 23.75 30.28 -32.11
N PRO A 649 24.24 30.76 -30.98
CA PRO A 649 25.68 30.86 -30.69
C PRO A 649 26.47 29.56 -30.86
N ILE A 650 25.93 28.41 -30.37
CA ILE A 650 26.64 27.11 -30.49
C ILE A 650 26.63 26.61 -31.94
N ASP A 651 25.53 26.79 -32.67
CA ASP A 651 25.45 26.44 -34.10
C ASP A 651 26.48 27.22 -34.90
N GLY A 652 26.54 28.56 -34.73
CA GLY A 652 27.52 29.40 -35.38
C GLY A 652 28.98 29.06 -35.05
N PHE A 653 29.23 28.65 -33.80
CA PHE A 653 30.57 28.15 -33.41
C PHE A 653 30.95 26.89 -34.19
N PHE A 654 30.07 25.91 -34.32
CA PHE A 654 30.36 24.67 -35.08
C PHE A 654 30.41 24.87 -36.60
N GLU A 655 29.81 25.94 -37.13
CA GLU A 655 29.93 26.30 -38.54
C GLU A 655 31.30 26.93 -38.87
N ASP A 656 31.80 27.77 -37.95
CA ASP A 656 33.03 28.56 -38.16
C ASP A 656 34.30 27.88 -37.62
N VAL A 657 34.20 26.88 -36.69
CA VAL A 657 35.34 26.35 -35.93
C VAL A 657 35.47 24.83 -36.04
N MET A 658 36.60 24.37 -36.47
CA MET A 658 36.99 22.95 -36.39
C MET A 658 37.49 22.63 -34.95
N VAL A 659 36.64 22.08 -34.08
CA VAL A 659 36.94 21.85 -32.65
C VAL A 659 38.20 21.00 -32.48
N MET A 660 38.38 19.95 -33.27
CA MET A 660 39.50 19.03 -33.20
C MET A 660 40.69 19.55 -34.00
N ASP A 661 41.24 20.70 -33.60
CA ASP A 661 42.43 21.32 -34.17
C ASP A 661 43.68 20.45 -34.06
N ASP A 662 44.60 20.62 -34.99
CA ASP A 662 45.89 19.91 -34.96
C ASP A 662 46.77 20.35 -33.77
N ASP A 663 46.68 21.65 -33.40
CA ASP A 663 47.35 22.18 -32.19
C ASP A 663 46.63 21.66 -30.90
N PRO A 664 47.35 20.92 -30.07
CA PRO A 664 46.78 20.37 -28.81
C PRO A 664 46.31 21.45 -27.84
N ALA A 665 46.96 22.61 -27.81
CA ALA A 665 46.61 23.69 -26.88
C ALA A 665 45.30 24.37 -27.34
N ILE A 666 45.15 24.66 -28.64
CA ILE A 666 43.94 25.22 -29.22
C ILE A 666 42.79 24.26 -29.05
N ARG A 667 43.01 22.98 -29.38
CA ARG A 667 42.01 21.92 -29.18
C ARG A 667 41.54 21.84 -27.73
N ALA A 668 42.48 21.81 -26.78
CA ALA A 668 42.13 21.74 -25.34
C ALA A 668 41.30 22.97 -24.92
N ASN A 669 41.63 24.18 -25.39
CA ASN A 669 40.92 25.39 -25.05
C ASN A 669 39.49 25.40 -25.62
N ARG A 670 39.29 24.89 -26.87
CA ARG A 670 37.96 24.72 -27.48
C ARG A 670 37.11 23.68 -26.71
N LEU A 671 37.70 22.58 -26.23
CA LEU A 671 37.00 21.61 -25.43
C LEU A 671 36.60 22.18 -24.05
N LYS A 672 37.44 23.02 -23.43
CA LYS A 672 37.09 23.76 -22.21
C LYS A 672 35.92 24.71 -22.41
N LEU A 673 35.85 25.40 -23.57
CA LEU A 673 34.74 26.26 -23.93
C LEU A 673 33.43 25.45 -24.05
N LEU A 674 33.47 24.26 -24.66
CA LEU A 674 32.32 23.37 -24.73
C LEU A 674 31.92 22.80 -23.35
N ASN A 675 32.90 22.56 -22.47
CA ASN A 675 32.61 22.20 -21.06
C ASN A 675 31.86 23.34 -20.36
N ALA A 676 32.34 24.59 -20.47
CA ALA A 676 31.69 25.75 -19.89
C ALA A 676 30.27 25.96 -20.42
N PHE A 677 30.06 25.74 -21.73
CA PHE A 677 28.73 25.78 -22.35
C PHE A 677 27.81 24.68 -21.76
N ALA A 678 28.25 23.44 -21.75
CA ALA A 678 27.43 22.32 -21.24
C ALA A 678 27.11 22.46 -19.73
N ALA A 679 28.03 23.04 -18.95
CA ALA A 679 27.85 23.28 -17.52
C ALA A 679 26.68 24.23 -17.21
N ILE A 680 26.30 25.14 -18.12
CA ILE A 680 25.16 26.03 -17.93
C ILE A 680 23.86 25.22 -17.86
N PHE A 681 23.72 24.21 -18.72
CA PHE A 681 22.56 23.34 -18.79
C PHE A 681 22.43 22.46 -17.53
N THR A 682 23.54 21.93 -17.00
CA THR A 682 23.53 21.05 -15.83
C THR A 682 23.05 21.73 -14.54
N ASN A 683 22.95 23.06 -14.52
CA ASN A 683 22.33 23.77 -13.41
C ASN A 683 20.80 23.63 -13.40
N VAL A 684 20.18 23.26 -14.53
CA VAL A 684 18.73 23.12 -14.68
C VAL A 684 18.32 21.65 -14.71
N ALA A 685 18.93 20.87 -15.60
CA ALA A 685 18.68 19.44 -15.78
C ALA A 685 19.82 18.78 -16.58
N ASP A 686 19.95 17.46 -16.52
CA ASP A 686 20.85 16.73 -17.43
C ASP A 686 20.12 16.37 -18.73
N PHE A 687 20.31 17.18 -19.73
CA PHE A 687 19.65 17.01 -21.03
C PHE A 687 20.13 15.76 -21.81
N SER A 688 21.19 15.08 -21.37
CA SER A 688 21.60 13.81 -21.97
C SER A 688 20.58 12.69 -21.74
N GLU A 689 19.80 12.77 -20.68
CA GLU A 689 18.73 11.82 -20.37
C GLU A 689 17.53 11.98 -21.31
N LEU A 690 17.31 13.16 -21.87
CA LEU A 690 16.24 13.46 -22.82
C LEU A 690 16.54 13.00 -24.25
N ALA A 691 17.82 12.83 -24.60
CA ALA A 691 18.28 12.45 -25.95
C ALA A 691 18.35 10.94 -26.17
N LYS A 692 18.13 10.10 -25.14
CA LYS A 692 18.15 8.64 -25.22
C LYS A 692 16.84 8.12 -25.84
N ARG A 693 16.66 8.28 -27.15
CA ARG A 693 15.60 7.64 -27.95
C ARG A 693 16.14 6.48 -28.73
#